data_d022f26438e05a24978f8fcfb75f883f
#
_entry.id   d022f26438e05a24978f8fcfb75f883f
#
_cell.length_a   1.000
_cell.length_b   1.000
_cell.length_c   1.000
_cell.angle_alpha   90.00
_cell.angle_beta   90.00
_cell.angle_gamma   90.00
#
_symmetry.space_group_name_H-M   'P 1'
#
loop_
_entity.id
_entity.type
_entity.pdbx_description
1 polymer ?
#
loop_
_entity_poly.entity_id
_entity_poly.type
_entity_poly.pdbx_seq_one_letter_code
_entity_poly.pdbx_strand_id
1 'polypeptide(L)'
;MSVNANIKITASFSIRIFALSATVIFLFFAVPKALAQEVRRQQSIVAFDELLKRPVKMRPELVGKHPRLFFTAEDLPRFREKAKNSDKELWQAVLKDIQTLRRNAPDPKDEDLYKSGLDKRKKGSISQYEFAFQISQTSFAYAIEQDPKYLEAAKKWTLAACEMPLWGYTYNKPNVDLPPAHLLYAVAFAYDVLYDKLTKEEREIIKNKLIKQGRLMYDYFKYKPKKRYTYTQNHTWIPMAGLAIAAYVLMDETEEVKDWAQLSRAVFDRTMLAFGTDGYFYESFHYFGFAFRWMVRYFDAHLQATGENLYLPMRDKFAGMKYYVMHSILPDGENVFDFADVGDGALNRNGTGKREKLYGEYDILYRFAGIYRDAQAQTVADFIRKETTFETREPMWAFLQHDVELKSAPLAQIPLQIYFNDNDTAFWRSSWSKDATAFAFRAAPPEGHHAARLASKISDWRQNTGHAHPDANSFIIWANGKYLTGDTGYSGRKMTDDHNTVLVNGRGQENDGRHEVFKEVVNERLDKIRIAEVWGNSDYFYARGEAASGYFADLGVKKFDRHFLYVAPDYFVVWDELETEKPSEFSFLLNADREIKLNGDTSDLINQNAVLRVVKVLPERAKSEFLPQMILARGLPGSVEKGEAEQRGMQLVTRTSEKSNTAEFLHFLQPNLISDKQNSPQVSALRDAKGLRINWANGEREFVVLRGKTGEFEIEGARGVLRLSKEGAWRRIVLQNGASVKSGGKLLFGASQIVSAILTVNAMNELRGIVVAGNQTNLQLNAPFNPRSIKVNGKAVTFIFDEKTKALKFALKEGKNQIEIK
;
A
#
# COMPACT_ATOMS: atom_id res chain seq x y z
N MET A 1 14.99 -18.26 73.83
CA MET A 1 14.04 -17.25 74.24
C MET A 1 13.74 -16.45 73.00
N SER A 2 12.70 -16.84 72.25
CA SER A 2 11.31 -16.32 72.24
C SER A 2 11.30 -14.83 71.89
N VAL A 3 10.54 -14.31 70.94
CA VAL A 3 9.11 -14.43 70.70
C VAL A 3 8.74 -14.07 69.26
N ASN A 4 7.84 -14.86 68.70
CA ASN A 4 7.05 -14.63 67.48
C ASN A 4 6.13 -13.39 67.61
N ALA A 5 5.94 -12.66 66.51
CA ALA A 5 4.66 -11.93 66.28
C ALA A 5 4.28 -12.02 64.80
N ASN A 6 3.27 -12.82 64.54
CA ASN A 6 2.46 -12.85 63.34
C ASN A 6 1.57 -11.58 63.25
N ILE A 7 1.64 -10.89 62.10
CA ILE A 7 0.55 -9.96 61.71
C ILE A 7 0.03 -10.44 60.35
N LYS A 8 -1.17 -11.00 60.35
CA LYS A 8 -2.02 -11.20 59.18
C LYS A 8 -2.62 -9.87 58.79
N ILE A 9 -2.35 -9.41 57.56
CA ILE A 9 -3.14 -8.36 56.89
C ILE A 9 -3.87 -9.00 55.74
N THR A 10 -5.14 -9.23 55.90
CA THR A 10 -6.09 -9.55 54.84
C THR A 10 -6.47 -8.24 54.16
N ALA A 11 -6.04 -8.04 52.91
CA ALA A 11 -6.57 -6.99 52.06
C ALA A 11 -7.31 -7.66 50.88
N SER A 12 -8.62 -7.61 50.94
CA SER A 12 -9.47 -7.96 49.80
C SER A 12 -9.39 -6.84 48.78
N PHE A 13 -8.75 -7.11 47.65
CA PHE A 13 -8.81 -6.23 46.48
C PHE A 13 -9.96 -6.68 45.57
N SER A 14 -11.04 -5.91 45.61
CA SER A 14 -12.10 -6.01 44.62
C SER A 14 -11.61 -5.37 43.33
N ILE A 15 -11.25 -6.19 42.34
CA ILE A 15 -10.91 -5.71 41.00
C ILE A 15 -12.23 -5.38 40.29
N ARG A 16 -12.58 -4.11 40.24
CA ARG A 16 -13.56 -3.60 39.28
C ARG A 16 -12.87 -3.49 37.92
N ILE A 17 -13.23 -4.38 37.03
CA ILE A 17 -12.86 -4.30 35.62
C ILE A 17 -13.64 -3.14 35.02
N PHE A 18 -12.97 -2.01 34.84
CA PHE A 18 -13.42 -0.95 33.94
C PHE A 18 -13.04 -1.38 32.51
N ALA A 19 -14.03 -1.77 31.74
CA ALA A 19 -13.90 -1.91 30.29
C ALA A 19 -13.69 -0.49 29.69
N LEU A 20 -12.45 -0.06 29.52
CA LEU A 20 -12.12 1.05 28.64
C LEU A 20 -12.16 0.53 27.21
N SER A 21 -13.22 0.84 26.50
CA SER A 21 -13.25 0.79 25.04
C SER A 21 -12.30 1.86 24.49
N ALA A 22 -11.03 1.51 24.31
CA ALA A 22 -10.08 2.35 23.61
C ALA A 22 -10.39 2.26 22.12
N THR A 23 -11.26 3.13 21.63
CA THR A 23 -11.41 3.40 20.20
C THR A 23 -10.16 4.16 19.76
N VAL A 24 -9.17 3.46 19.24
CA VAL A 24 -8.00 4.08 18.61
C VAL A 24 -8.45 4.64 17.26
N ILE A 25 -8.90 5.88 17.27
CA ILE A 25 -9.20 6.65 16.07
C ILE A 25 -7.91 7.38 15.71
N PHE A 26 -7.26 6.93 14.63
CA PHE A 26 -6.14 7.67 14.04
C PHE A 26 -6.63 9.04 13.57
N LEU A 27 -6.07 10.08 14.15
CA LEU A 27 -6.30 11.47 13.82
C LEU A 27 -5.37 11.86 12.67
N PHE A 28 -5.95 12.27 11.57
CA PHE A 28 -5.22 13.12 10.63
C PHE A 28 -5.06 14.51 11.26
N PHE A 29 -3.94 14.73 11.89
CA PHE A 29 -3.53 16.05 12.30
C PHE A 29 -2.67 16.67 11.20
N ALA A 30 -2.97 17.90 10.84
CA ALA A 30 -1.94 18.80 10.38
C ALA A 30 -1.02 19.07 11.59
N VAL A 31 -0.05 18.20 11.82
CA VAL A 31 1.03 18.45 12.77
C VAL A 31 1.87 19.56 12.16
N PRO A 32 2.00 20.73 12.83
CA PRO A 32 3.00 21.68 12.39
C PRO A 32 4.35 20.98 12.43
N LYS A 33 5.06 20.93 11.31
CA LYS A 33 6.39 20.29 11.14
C LYS A 33 7.43 20.75 12.18
N ALA A 34 7.12 21.72 13.01
CA ALA A 34 8.02 22.29 14.02
C ALA A 34 8.15 21.48 15.32
N LEU A 35 7.27 20.52 15.62
CA LEU A 35 7.30 19.78 16.90
C LEU A 35 7.76 18.33 16.82
N ALA A 36 8.08 17.82 15.62
CA ALA A 36 8.63 16.48 15.44
C ALA A 36 10.16 16.49 15.22
N GLN A 37 10.87 17.53 15.58
CA GLN A 37 12.31 17.48 15.78
C GLN A 37 12.61 16.91 17.19
N GLU A 38 12.26 15.65 17.40
CA GLU A 38 13.04 14.85 18.32
C GLU A 38 14.50 14.87 17.83
N VAL A 39 15.40 15.28 18.69
CA VAL A 39 16.83 15.13 18.54
C VAL A 39 17.13 13.64 18.48
N ARG A 40 16.86 13.00 17.34
CA ARG A 40 17.38 11.67 17.03
C ARG A 40 18.88 11.87 16.94
N ARG A 41 19.62 11.31 17.90
CA ARG A 41 21.04 11.04 17.73
C ARG A 41 21.20 10.48 16.33
N GLN A 42 21.85 11.23 15.44
CA GLN A 42 22.26 10.75 14.12
C GLN A 42 23.10 9.51 14.38
N GLN A 43 22.52 8.33 14.30
CA GLN A 43 23.32 7.12 14.23
C GLN A 43 24.17 7.26 12.96
N SER A 44 25.48 7.33 13.12
CA SER A 44 26.41 7.35 12.00
C SER A 44 26.12 6.13 11.13
N ILE A 45 25.87 6.36 9.83
CA ILE A 45 25.65 5.25 8.88
C ILE A 45 26.95 4.45 8.82
N VAL A 46 26.88 3.19 9.27
CA VAL A 46 28.04 2.29 9.27
C VAL A 46 28.46 2.02 7.82
N ALA A 47 29.73 2.12 7.50
CA ALA A 47 30.24 1.80 6.18
C ALA A 47 29.94 0.35 5.79
N PHE A 48 29.70 0.07 4.49
CA PHE A 48 29.34 -1.27 4.04
C PHE A 48 30.43 -2.29 4.34
N ASP A 49 31.69 -1.90 4.19
CA ASP A 49 32.83 -2.77 4.50
C ASP A 49 32.93 -3.14 5.99
N GLU A 50 32.43 -2.30 6.88
CA GLU A 50 32.32 -2.63 8.30
C GLU A 50 31.15 -3.58 8.59
N LEU A 51 30.04 -3.46 7.83
CA LEU A 51 28.95 -4.42 7.91
C LEU A 51 29.41 -5.83 7.48
N LEU A 52 30.24 -5.93 6.45
CA LEU A 52 30.81 -7.19 5.98
C LEU A 52 31.71 -7.89 7.01
N LYS A 53 32.27 -7.16 8.00
CA LYS A 53 33.10 -7.75 9.06
C LYS A 53 32.30 -8.33 10.22
N ARG A 54 30.97 -8.12 10.26
CA ARG A 54 30.13 -8.65 11.32
C ARG A 54 30.00 -10.16 11.21
N PRO A 55 30.47 -10.94 12.21
CA PRO A 55 30.41 -12.38 12.12
C PRO A 55 28.95 -12.86 12.22
N VAL A 56 28.60 -13.83 11.40
CA VAL A 56 27.37 -14.59 11.52
C VAL A 56 27.71 -15.98 12.04
N LYS A 57 27.19 -16.33 13.19
CA LYS A 57 27.51 -17.60 13.87
C LYS A 57 26.25 -18.41 14.11
N MET A 58 26.30 -19.69 13.82
CA MET A 58 25.25 -20.63 14.16
C MET A 58 25.18 -20.84 15.68
N ARG A 59 23.99 -21.02 16.20
CA ARG A 59 23.74 -21.44 17.58
C ARG A 59 24.38 -22.81 17.80
N PRO A 60 25.12 -23.01 18.92
CA PRO A 60 25.85 -24.26 19.19
C PRO A 60 24.94 -25.50 19.18
N GLU A 61 23.69 -25.36 19.63
CA GLU A 61 22.74 -26.47 19.71
C GLU A 61 22.25 -26.98 18.36
N LEU A 62 22.49 -26.23 17.26
CA LEU A 62 22.12 -26.63 15.90
C LEU A 62 23.26 -27.26 15.09
N VAL A 63 24.49 -27.21 15.63
CA VAL A 63 25.66 -27.82 14.97
C VAL A 63 25.47 -29.32 14.82
N GLY A 64 25.62 -29.85 13.60
CA GLY A 64 25.43 -31.25 13.27
C GLY A 64 23.97 -31.74 13.30
N LYS A 65 22.98 -30.85 13.46
CA LYS A 65 21.54 -31.22 13.48
C LYS A 65 20.80 -30.72 12.26
N HIS A 66 19.79 -31.50 11.86
CA HIS A 66 18.82 -31.20 10.81
C HIS A 66 17.43 -31.73 11.18
N PRO A 67 16.31 -31.05 10.83
CA PRO A 67 16.26 -29.74 10.20
C PRO A 67 16.66 -28.59 11.14
N ARG A 68 17.15 -27.47 10.60
CA ARG A 68 17.64 -26.32 11.35
C ARG A 68 17.40 -24.95 10.70
N LEU A 69 16.77 -24.89 9.51
CA LEU A 69 16.58 -23.63 8.78
C LEU A 69 15.42 -22.80 9.29
N PHE A 70 14.24 -23.40 9.46
CA PHE A 70 13.02 -22.70 9.85
C PHE A 70 12.34 -23.34 11.06
N PHE A 71 12.70 -24.53 11.39
CA PHE A 71 12.25 -25.32 12.54
C PHE A 71 13.25 -26.42 12.83
N THR A 72 13.08 -27.06 13.97
CA THR A 72 13.91 -28.22 14.37
C THR A 72 13.09 -29.50 14.40
N ALA A 73 13.74 -30.63 14.64
CA ALA A 73 13.05 -31.92 14.80
C ALA A 73 12.05 -31.88 15.98
N GLU A 74 12.37 -31.13 17.02
CA GLU A 74 11.53 -30.95 18.20
C GLU A 74 10.22 -30.18 17.90
N ASP A 75 10.15 -29.37 16.84
CA ASP A 75 8.95 -28.66 16.43
C ASP A 75 7.95 -29.55 15.67
N LEU A 76 8.42 -30.61 15.02
CA LEU A 76 7.60 -31.44 14.13
C LEU A 76 6.39 -32.08 14.80
N PRO A 77 6.44 -32.61 16.03
CA PRO A 77 5.27 -33.13 16.71
C PRO A 77 4.16 -32.08 16.86
N ARG A 78 4.54 -30.85 17.24
CA ARG A 78 3.60 -29.73 17.36
C ARG A 78 2.96 -29.37 16.01
N PHE A 79 3.73 -29.34 14.93
CA PHE A 79 3.20 -29.06 13.59
C PHE A 79 2.27 -30.17 13.09
N ARG A 80 2.57 -31.44 13.36
CA ARG A 80 1.70 -32.57 13.04
C ARG A 80 0.37 -32.50 13.79
N GLU A 81 0.40 -32.10 15.05
CA GLU A 81 -0.79 -31.87 15.86
C GLU A 81 -1.61 -30.70 15.31
N LYS A 82 -0.94 -29.59 15.00
CA LYS A 82 -1.52 -28.39 14.39
C LYS A 82 -2.22 -28.73 13.05
N ALA A 83 -1.58 -29.52 12.19
CA ALA A 83 -2.14 -29.96 10.90
C ALA A 83 -3.41 -30.81 11.03
N LYS A 84 -3.55 -31.58 12.11
CA LYS A 84 -4.73 -32.43 12.36
C LYS A 84 -5.87 -31.67 13.01
N ASN A 85 -5.59 -30.62 13.77
CA ASN A 85 -6.55 -29.96 14.65
C ASN A 85 -6.71 -28.46 14.35
N SER A 86 -5.92 -27.61 15.00
CA SER A 86 -6.14 -26.16 15.02
C SER A 86 -6.02 -25.48 13.66
N ASP A 87 -5.13 -25.94 12.79
CA ASP A 87 -4.88 -25.38 11.45
C ASP A 87 -5.14 -26.41 10.34
N LYS A 88 -6.08 -27.31 10.57
CA LYS A 88 -6.48 -28.32 9.59
C LYS A 88 -6.84 -27.72 8.23
N GLU A 89 -7.54 -26.58 8.21
CA GLU A 89 -7.91 -25.89 6.97
C GLU A 89 -6.69 -25.37 6.21
N LEU A 90 -5.75 -24.73 6.91
CA LEU A 90 -4.49 -24.26 6.29
C LEU A 90 -3.67 -25.44 5.79
N TRP A 91 -3.64 -26.55 6.53
CA TRP A 91 -2.95 -27.76 6.09
C TRP A 91 -3.61 -28.40 4.87
N GLN A 92 -4.93 -28.43 4.81
CA GLN A 92 -5.66 -28.91 3.62
C GLN A 92 -5.38 -28.04 2.38
N ALA A 93 -5.20 -26.73 2.55
CA ALA A 93 -4.79 -25.86 1.45
C ALA A 93 -3.38 -26.23 0.93
N VAL A 94 -2.43 -26.56 1.82
CA VAL A 94 -1.10 -27.07 1.44
C VAL A 94 -1.22 -28.39 0.66
N LEU A 95 -2.00 -29.34 1.17
CA LEU A 95 -2.18 -30.63 0.48
C LEU A 95 -2.89 -30.50 -0.87
N LYS A 96 -3.87 -29.62 -0.99
CA LYS A 96 -4.57 -29.31 -2.24
C LYS A 96 -3.57 -28.76 -3.27
N ASP A 97 -2.70 -27.88 -2.87
CA ASP A 97 -1.69 -27.28 -3.72
C ASP A 97 -0.70 -28.37 -4.21
N ILE A 98 -0.24 -29.24 -3.30
CA ILE A 98 0.62 -30.38 -3.62
C ILE A 98 -0.04 -31.37 -4.58
N GLN A 99 -1.36 -31.59 -4.49
CA GLN A 99 -2.07 -32.50 -5.40
C GLN A 99 -2.07 -32.04 -6.85
N THR A 100 -1.92 -30.74 -7.08
CA THR A 100 -1.77 -30.15 -8.42
C THR A 100 -0.35 -30.31 -8.97
N LEU A 101 0.61 -30.68 -8.11
CA LEU A 101 2.01 -30.83 -8.48
C LEU A 101 2.24 -32.10 -9.29
N ARG A 102 3.25 -32.04 -10.14
CA ARG A 102 3.59 -33.19 -11.01
C ARG A 102 4.30 -34.27 -10.20
N ARG A 103 3.94 -35.51 -10.43
CA ARG A 103 4.60 -36.66 -9.80
C ARG A 103 6.04 -36.85 -10.27
N ASN A 104 6.33 -36.52 -11.52
CA ASN A 104 7.65 -36.72 -12.13
C ASN A 104 8.28 -35.38 -12.45
N ALA A 105 9.54 -35.22 -12.05
CA ALA A 105 10.36 -34.11 -12.47
C ALA A 105 10.54 -34.18 -14.02
N PRO A 106 10.50 -33.02 -14.69
CA PRO A 106 10.86 -32.97 -16.13
C PRO A 106 12.33 -33.33 -16.28
N ASP A 107 12.68 -33.71 -17.51
CA ASP A 107 14.08 -33.96 -17.87
C ASP A 107 14.91 -32.70 -17.60
N PRO A 108 15.98 -32.75 -16.77
CA PRO A 108 16.88 -31.63 -16.57
C PRO A 108 17.46 -31.00 -17.83
N LYS A 109 17.43 -31.71 -18.96
CA LYS A 109 17.86 -31.20 -20.26
C LYS A 109 16.76 -30.55 -21.08
N ASP A 110 15.52 -30.52 -20.63
CA ASP A 110 14.40 -29.84 -21.33
C ASP A 110 14.68 -28.34 -21.45
N GLU A 111 14.85 -27.87 -22.68
CA GLU A 111 15.18 -26.49 -23.02
C GLU A 111 14.16 -25.50 -22.48
N ASP A 112 12.89 -25.90 -22.31
CA ASP A 112 11.84 -25.03 -21.79
C ASP A 112 12.06 -24.65 -20.34
N LEU A 113 12.83 -25.42 -19.56
CA LEU A 113 13.23 -25.04 -18.19
C LEU A 113 14.10 -23.76 -18.15
N TYR A 114 14.82 -23.48 -19.25
CA TYR A 114 15.78 -22.37 -19.36
C TYR A 114 15.23 -21.14 -20.08
N LYS A 115 13.94 -21.14 -20.37
CA LYS A 115 13.20 -20.03 -20.93
C LYS A 115 12.53 -19.23 -19.83
N SER A 116 12.48 -17.91 -20.00
CA SER A 116 11.75 -17.03 -19.07
C SER A 116 10.24 -17.21 -19.18
N GLY A 117 9.48 -16.62 -18.26
CA GLY A 117 8.02 -16.59 -18.31
C GLY A 117 7.45 -15.87 -19.54
N LEU A 118 8.27 -15.03 -20.18
CA LEU A 118 7.90 -14.23 -21.36
C LEU A 118 8.27 -14.94 -22.69
N ASP A 119 9.06 -15.99 -22.63
CA ASP A 119 9.39 -16.77 -23.80
C ASP A 119 8.26 -17.74 -24.17
N LYS A 120 8.13 -18.01 -25.47
CA LYS A 120 7.20 -19.03 -25.96
C LYS A 120 7.67 -20.42 -25.49
N ARG A 121 6.89 -21.00 -24.60
CA ARG A 121 7.13 -22.36 -24.06
C ARG A 121 6.15 -23.36 -24.63
N LYS A 122 6.51 -24.65 -24.60
CA LYS A 122 5.59 -25.73 -24.90
C LYS A 122 4.45 -25.76 -23.87
N LYS A 123 3.23 -26.05 -24.35
CA LYS A 123 2.07 -26.21 -23.47
C LYS A 123 2.38 -27.26 -22.40
N GLY A 124 2.24 -26.85 -21.15
CA GLY A 124 2.47 -27.72 -20.00
C GLY A 124 3.93 -27.85 -19.57
N SER A 125 4.89 -27.09 -20.11
CA SER A 125 6.22 -26.95 -19.52
C SER A 125 6.14 -26.18 -18.19
N ILE A 126 7.10 -26.40 -17.30
CA ILE A 126 7.20 -25.70 -16.01
C ILE A 126 8.41 -24.77 -15.99
N SER A 127 8.37 -23.78 -15.11
CA SER A 127 9.47 -22.87 -14.85
C SER A 127 10.39 -23.41 -13.75
N GLN A 128 11.59 -22.85 -13.62
CA GLN A 128 12.45 -23.14 -12.48
C GLN A 128 11.86 -22.65 -11.15
N TYR A 129 10.95 -21.66 -11.17
CA TYR A 129 10.19 -21.24 -9.97
C TYR A 129 9.23 -22.35 -9.52
N GLU A 130 8.47 -22.92 -10.45
CA GLU A 130 7.56 -24.04 -10.18
C GLU A 130 8.36 -25.29 -9.77
N PHE A 131 9.55 -25.46 -10.30
CA PHE A 131 10.45 -26.54 -9.92
C PHE A 131 10.90 -26.38 -8.45
N ALA A 132 11.35 -25.19 -8.08
CA ALA A 132 11.74 -24.88 -6.70
C ALA A 132 10.55 -25.02 -5.72
N PHE A 133 9.37 -24.57 -6.14
CA PHE A 133 8.14 -24.74 -5.40
C PHE A 133 7.81 -26.22 -5.15
N GLN A 134 7.89 -27.05 -6.18
CA GLN A 134 7.68 -28.49 -6.08
C GLN A 134 8.60 -29.12 -5.03
N ILE A 135 9.88 -28.77 -5.03
CA ILE A 135 10.87 -29.30 -4.08
C ILE A 135 10.49 -28.93 -2.64
N SER A 136 10.27 -27.64 -2.37
CA SER A 136 10.00 -27.17 -1.01
C SER A 136 8.69 -27.70 -0.45
N GLN A 137 7.61 -27.71 -1.25
CA GLN A 137 6.30 -28.18 -0.81
C GLN A 137 6.26 -29.68 -0.51
N THR A 138 6.88 -30.51 -1.39
CA THR A 138 6.91 -31.96 -1.14
C THR A 138 7.82 -32.34 0.02
N SER A 139 8.93 -31.62 0.22
CA SER A 139 9.81 -31.81 1.38
C SER A 139 9.08 -31.49 2.69
N PHE A 140 8.34 -30.38 2.73
CA PHE A 140 7.56 -30.01 3.88
C PHE A 140 6.40 -30.96 4.15
N ALA A 141 5.70 -31.39 3.10
CA ALA A 141 4.63 -32.39 3.21
C ALA A 141 5.13 -33.69 3.80
N TYR A 142 6.34 -34.15 3.40
CA TYR A 142 6.97 -35.32 4.02
C TYR A 142 7.25 -35.08 5.51
N ALA A 143 7.75 -33.93 5.88
CA ALA A 143 8.04 -33.64 7.30
C ALA A 143 6.81 -33.75 8.19
N ILE A 144 5.62 -33.38 7.67
CA ILE A 144 4.37 -33.40 8.41
C ILE A 144 3.67 -34.75 8.31
N GLU A 145 3.40 -35.23 7.10
CA GLU A 145 2.59 -36.44 6.84
C GLU A 145 3.36 -37.75 7.06
N GLN A 146 4.68 -37.74 6.91
CA GLN A 146 5.56 -38.94 6.92
C GLN A 146 5.18 -39.99 5.85
N ASP A 147 4.43 -39.59 4.82
CA ASP A 147 4.04 -40.45 3.71
C ASP A 147 5.22 -40.64 2.74
N PRO A 148 5.64 -41.90 2.48
CA PRO A 148 6.76 -42.18 1.57
C PRO A 148 6.64 -41.56 0.18
N LYS A 149 5.40 -41.36 -0.31
CA LYS A 149 5.19 -40.74 -1.64
C LYS A 149 5.76 -39.32 -1.73
N TYR A 150 5.68 -38.55 -0.63
CA TYR A 150 6.25 -37.19 -0.59
C TYR A 150 7.75 -37.21 -0.46
N LEU A 151 8.32 -38.15 0.28
CA LEU A 151 9.77 -38.36 0.33
C LEU A 151 10.35 -38.68 -1.05
N GLU A 152 9.73 -39.65 -1.72
CA GLU A 152 10.17 -40.07 -3.07
C GLU A 152 10.10 -38.91 -4.05
N ALA A 153 8.99 -38.16 -4.07
CA ALA A 153 8.83 -36.99 -4.92
C ALA A 153 9.89 -35.93 -4.60
N ALA A 154 10.06 -35.55 -3.32
CA ALA A 154 11.02 -34.55 -2.89
C ALA A 154 12.46 -34.90 -3.28
N LYS A 155 12.89 -36.14 -3.04
CA LYS A 155 14.22 -36.64 -3.43
C LYS A 155 14.41 -36.55 -4.93
N LYS A 156 13.45 -37.08 -5.73
CA LYS A 156 13.51 -37.10 -7.17
C LYS A 156 13.65 -35.71 -7.78
N TRP A 157 12.81 -34.76 -7.30
CA TRP A 157 12.87 -33.39 -7.80
C TRP A 157 14.14 -32.65 -7.36
N THR A 158 14.61 -32.87 -6.14
CA THR A 158 15.85 -32.27 -5.64
C THR A 158 17.07 -32.74 -6.43
N LEU A 159 17.18 -34.05 -6.69
CA LEU A 159 18.28 -34.59 -7.46
C LEU A 159 18.23 -34.15 -8.93
N ALA A 160 17.03 -34.10 -9.54
CA ALA A 160 16.87 -33.57 -10.89
C ALA A 160 17.29 -32.07 -10.97
N ALA A 161 17.01 -31.26 -9.94
CA ALA A 161 17.52 -29.89 -9.88
C ALA A 161 19.06 -29.85 -9.82
N CYS A 162 19.68 -30.80 -9.13
CA CYS A 162 21.13 -30.90 -9.07
C CYS A 162 21.76 -31.30 -10.41
N GLU A 163 21.05 -32.07 -11.21
CA GLU A 163 21.49 -32.49 -12.56
C GLU A 163 21.34 -31.39 -13.62
N MET A 164 20.51 -30.36 -13.37
CA MET A 164 20.35 -29.23 -14.29
C MET A 164 21.71 -28.61 -14.64
N PRO A 165 22.08 -28.50 -15.96
CA PRO A 165 23.35 -27.88 -16.37
C PRO A 165 23.41 -26.39 -15.95
N LEU A 166 22.26 -25.73 -15.81
CA LEU A 166 22.11 -24.30 -15.54
C LEU A 166 20.97 -24.05 -14.57
N TRP A 167 21.20 -23.25 -13.53
CA TRP A 167 20.14 -22.59 -12.79
C TRP A 167 20.02 -21.15 -13.30
N GLY A 168 18.86 -20.79 -13.89
CA GLY A 168 18.64 -19.52 -14.55
C GLY A 168 18.29 -19.67 -16.03
N TYR A 169 18.42 -18.59 -16.78
CA TYR A 169 18.05 -18.51 -18.19
C TYR A 169 19.27 -18.46 -19.10
N THR A 170 19.16 -19.00 -20.31
CA THR A 170 20.27 -19.06 -21.26
C THR A 170 20.87 -17.70 -21.63
N TYR A 171 20.07 -16.65 -21.56
CA TYR A 171 20.47 -15.27 -21.89
C TYR A 171 20.95 -14.45 -20.68
N ASN A 172 20.70 -14.88 -19.46
CA ASN A 172 20.96 -14.09 -18.23
C ASN A 172 22.22 -14.59 -17.50
N LYS A 173 23.36 -14.58 -18.16
CA LYS A 173 24.64 -14.97 -17.52
C LYS A 173 25.18 -13.82 -16.68
N PRO A 174 25.75 -14.12 -15.48
CA PRO A 174 26.18 -15.43 -14.97
C PRO A 174 25.09 -16.26 -14.25
N ASN A 175 23.81 -15.93 -14.37
CA ASN A 175 22.71 -16.68 -13.76
C ASN A 175 22.75 -16.68 -12.22
N VAL A 176 22.66 -15.48 -11.67
CA VAL A 176 22.70 -15.21 -10.22
C VAL A 176 21.47 -14.44 -9.74
N ASP A 177 20.44 -14.43 -10.56
CA ASP A 177 19.18 -13.68 -10.32
C ASP A 177 18.09 -14.57 -9.69
N LEU A 178 16.84 -14.25 -9.93
CA LEU A 178 15.69 -14.83 -9.22
C LEU A 178 15.57 -16.36 -9.32
N PRO A 179 15.63 -17.02 -10.53
CA PRO A 179 15.46 -18.47 -10.57
C PRO A 179 16.54 -19.26 -9.82
N PRO A 180 17.85 -18.93 -9.94
CA PRO A 180 18.87 -19.57 -9.13
C PRO A 180 18.66 -19.41 -7.63
N ALA A 181 18.18 -18.23 -7.18
CA ALA A 181 17.89 -17.96 -5.78
C ALA A 181 16.74 -18.83 -5.24
N HIS A 182 15.67 -19.02 -6.03
CA HIS A 182 14.58 -19.91 -5.66
C HIS A 182 15.05 -21.37 -5.56
N LEU A 183 15.91 -21.82 -6.49
CA LEU A 183 16.47 -23.16 -6.44
C LEU A 183 17.47 -23.33 -5.28
N LEU A 184 18.31 -22.32 -4.97
CA LEU A 184 19.17 -22.34 -3.80
C LEU A 184 18.36 -22.55 -2.52
N TYR A 185 17.28 -21.76 -2.35
CA TYR A 185 16.36 -21.92 -1.23
C TYR A 185 15.75 -23.33 -1.17
N ALA A 186 15.14 -23.77 -2.26
CA ALA A 186 14.34 -24.99 -2.25
C ALA A 186 15.21 -26.25 -2.06
N VAL A 187 16.38 -26.30 -2.72
CA VAL A 187 17.33 -27.41 -2.59
C VAL A 187 17.98 -27.43 -1.21
N ALA A 188 18.31 -26.24 -0.64
CA ALA A 188 18.80 -26.14 0.72
C ALA A 188 17.74 -26.58 1.75
N PHE A 189 16.48 -26.19 1.55
CA PHE A 189 15.36 -26.60 2.40
C PHE A 189 15.15 -28.13 2.33
N ALA A 190 15.16 -28.71 1.12
CA ALA A 190 15.06 -30.16 0.98
C ALA A 190 16.24 -30.90 1.61
N TYR A 191 17.47 -30.39 1.44
CA TYR A 191 18.66 -30.94 2.09
C TYR A 191 18.49 -30.96 3.61
N ASP A 192 18.01 -29.87 4.20
CA ASP A 192 17.77 -29.72 5.61
C ASP A 192 16.70 -30.69 6.14
N VAL A 193 15.53 -30.70 5.50
CA VAL A 193 14.36 -31.47 5.97
C VAL A 193 14.52 -32.96 5.74
N LEU A 194 15.22 -33.35 4.67
CA LEU A 194 15.39 -34.76 4.29
C LEU A 194 16.75 -35.35 4.70
N TYR A 195 17.58 -34.64 5.43
CA TYR A 195 18.97 -34.96 5.71
C TYR A 195 19.18 -36.43 6.12
N ASP A 196 18.44 -36.92 7.10
CA ASP A 196 18.50 -38.31 7.62
C ASP A 196 17.90 -39.36 6.65
N LYS A 197 17.21 -38.92 5.60
CA LYS A 197 16.59 -39.78 4.57
C LYS A 197 17.39 -39.82 3.27
N LEU A 198 18.41 -38.96 3.16
CA LEU A 198 19.33 -38.94 2.02
C LEU A 198 20.49 -39.90 2.29
N THR A 199 20.92 -40.61 1.26
CA THR A 199 22.18 -41.37 1.32
C THR A 199 23.37 -40.41 1.38
N LYS A 200 24.54 -40.93 1.71
CA LYS A 200 25.78 -40.13 1.74
C LYS A 200 26.06 -39.52 0.35
N GLU A 201 25.90 -40.31 -0.68
CA GLU A 201 26.11 -39.91 -2.07
C GLU A 201 25.12 -38.82 -2.49
N GLU A 202 23.82 -38.94 -2.13
CA GLU A 202 22.81 -37.94 -2.40
C GLU A 202 23.14 -36.63 -1.68
N ARG A 203 23.57 -36.69 -0.40
CA ARG A 203 24.00 -35.48 0.32
C ARG A 203 25.17 -34.79 -0.36
N GLU A 204 26.19 -35.53 -0.79
CA GLU A 204 27.34 -34.94 -1.49
C GLU A 204 26.93 -34.29 -2.83
N ILE A 205 26.06 -34.93 -3.61
CA ILE A 205 25.53 -34.34 -4.86
C ILE A 205 24.85 -33.01 -4.59
N ILE A 206 23.94 -32.96 -3.60
CA ILE A 206 23.18 -31.77 -3.24
C ILE A 206 24.11 -30.68 -2.71
N LYS A 207 24.96 -31.01 -1.77
CA LYS A 207 25.95 -30.09 -1.17
C LYS A 207 26.85 -29.47 -2.23
N ASN A 208 27.43 -30.26 -3.12
CA ASN A 208 28.32 -29.78 -4.18
C ASN A 208 27.57 -28.84 -5.15
N LYS A 209 26.28 -29.12 -5.43
CA LYS A 209 25.47 -28.24 -6.26
C LYS A 209 25.18 -26.92 -5.56
N LEU A 210 24.82 -26.93 -4.30
CA LEU A 210 24.61 -25.72 -3.48
C LEU A 210 25.87 -24.87 -3.41
N ILE A 211 27.04 -25.50 -3.15
CA ILE A 211 28.34 -24.81 -3.12
C ILE A 211 28.62 -24.15 -4.47
N LYS A 212 28.47 -24.88 -5.57
CA LYS A 212 28.72 -24.35 -6.92
C LYS A 212 27.86 -23.12 -7.21
N GLN A 213 26.57 -23.19 -6.95
CA GLN A 213 25.63 -22.11 -7.30
C GLN A 213 25.72 -20.93 -6.31
N GLY A 214 25.90 -21.22 -5.03
CA GLY A 214 26.10 -20.18 -4.03
C GLY A 214 27.39 -19.39 -4.25
N ARG A 215 28.49 -20.04 -4.62
CA ARG A 215 29.74 -19.38 -4.97
C ARG A 215 29.58 -18.44 -6.17
N LEU A 216 28.88 -18.87 -7.25
CA LEU A 216 28.59 -17.99 -8.38
C LEU A 216 27.83 -16.74 -7.97
N MET A 217 26.83 -16.89 -7.10
CA MET A 217 26.03 -15.78 -6.59
C MET A 217 26.86 -14.88 -5.67
N TYR A 218 27.60 -15.44 -4.73
CA TYR A 218 28.47 -14.70 -3.83
C TYR A 218 29.51 -13.89 -4.61
N ASP A 219 30.24 -14.50 -5.56
CA ASP A 219 31.28 -13.83 -6.36
C ASP A 219 30.69 -12.69 -7.17
N TYR A 220 29.51 -12.89 -7.76
CA TYR A 220 28.84 -11.81 -8.50
C TYR A 220 28.55 -10.62 -7.61
N PHE A 221 27.91 -10.82 -6.49
CA PHE A 221 27.52 -9.72 -5.59
C PHE A 221 28.71 -9.14 -4.84
N LYS A 222 29.73 -9.92 -4.54
CA LYS A 222 30.95 -9.44 -3.88
C LYS A 222 31.85 -8.60 -4.77
N TYR A 223 32.11 -9.05 -6.01
CA TYR A 223 33.20 -8.53 -6.82
C TYR A 223 32.73 -7.67 -8.01
N LYS A 224 31.44 -7.44 -8.22
CA LYS A 224 30.96 -6.55 -9.28
C LYS A 224 30.36 -5.24 -8.76
N PRO A 225 31.20 -4.32 -8.25
CA PRO A 225 30.73 -3.13 -7.53
C PRO A 225 29.97 -2.12 -8.40
N LYS A 226 30.15 -2.07 -9.73
CA LYS A 226 29.44 -1.12 -10.61
C LYS A 226 27.95 -1.45 -10.82
N LYS A 227 27.52 -2.66 -10.44
CA LYS A 227 26.10 -3.09 -10.42
C LYS A 227 25.61 -3.27 -9.00
N ARG A 228 26.18 -2.55 -8.05
CA ARG A 228 25.89 -2.68 -6.64
C ARG A 228 24.42 -2.50 -6.37
N TYR A 229 24.08 -3.10 -5.32
CA TYR A 229 22.79 -3.37 -4.74
C TYR A 229 21.82 -2.20 -4.90
N THR A 230 20.70 -2.46 -5.54
CA THR A 230 19.49 -1.71 -5.27
C THR A 230 18.90 -2.34 -4.02
N TYR A 231 19.28 -1.80 -2.84
CA TYR A 231 18.95 -2.41 -1.54
C TYR A 231 17.46 -2.60 -1.28
N THR A 232 16.64 -1.99 -2.07
CA THR A 232 15.18 -1.94 -1.95
C THR A 232 14.46 -2.75 -3.03
N GLN A 233 15.19 -3.54 -3.84
CA GLN A 233 14.64 -4.24 -4.98
C GLN A 233 14.67 -5.77 -4.79
N ASN A 234 13.64 -6.44 -5.33
CA ASN A 234 13.51 -7.89 -5.34
C ASN A 234 14.74 -8.62 -5.92
N HIS A 235 15.41 -8.07 -6.94
CA HIS A 235 16.63 -8.62 -7.53
C HIS A 235 17.87 -8.54 -6.62
N THR A 236 17.76 -7.90 -5.47
CA THR A 236 18.76 -7.96 -4.39
C THR A 236 18.30 -8.86 -3.26
N TRP A 237 17.06 -8.73 -2.82
CA TRP A 237 16.55 -9.47 -1.66
C TRP A 237 16.46 -10.96 -1.89
N ILE A 238 15.90 -11.38 -3.03
CA ILE A 238 15.68 -12.78 -3.33
C ILE A 238 17.02 -13.53 -3.47
N PRO A 239 18.02 -13.04 -4.25
CA PRO A 239 19.34 -13.64 -4.29
C PRO A 239 20.03 -13.70 -2.93
N MET A 240 19.98 -12.63 -2.13
CA MET A 240 20.63 -12.61 -0.82
C MET A 240 19.94 -13.52 0.19
N ALA A 241 18.63 -13.65 0.14
CA ALA A 241 17.90 -14.62 0.99
C ALA A 241 18.24 -16.07 0.60
N GLY A 242 18.22 -16.38 -0.71
CA GLY A 242 18.60 -17.72 -1.20
C GLY A 242 20.03 -18.08 -0.82
N LEU A 243 20.96 -17.14 -0.96
CA LEU A 243 22.38 -17.33 -0.58
C LEU A 243 22.54 -17.57 0.93
N ALA A 244 21.87 -16.78 1.77
CA ALA A 244 21.90 -16.94 3.23
C ALA A 244 21.34 -18.29 3.68
N ILE A 245 20.19 -18.71 3.11
CA ILE A 245 19.57 -19.99 3.46
C ILE A 245 20.50 -21.16 3.10
N ALA A 246 21.13 -21.12 1.90
CA ALA A 246 22.15 -22.08 1.52
C ALA A 246 23.37 -22.04 2.46
N ALA A 247 23.77 -20.85 2.91
CA ALA A 247 24.84 -20.70 3.89
C ALA A 247 24.49 -21.33 5.23
N TYR A 248 23.30 -21.07 5.76
CA TYR A 248 22.90 -21.60 7.08
C TYR A 248 22.77 -23.12 7.09
N VAL A 249 22.32 -23.72 5.99
CA VAL A 249 22.22 -25.18 5.92
C VAL A 249 23.59 -25.88 5.85
N LEU A 250 24.62 -25.18 5.37
CA LEU A 250 25.97 -25.74 5.20
C LEU A 250 27.01 -25.15 6.17
N MET A 251 26.59 -24.37 7.19
CA MET A 251 27.50 -23.51 7.98
C MET A 251 28.55 -24.25 8.78
N ASP A 252 28.31 -25.49 9.17
CA ASP A 252 29.24 -26.37 9.86
C ASP A 252 29.90 -27.42 8.94
N GLU A 253 29.55 -27.40 7.63
CA GLU A 253 30.07 -28.35 6.67
C GLU A 253 31.14 -27.77 5.74
N THR A 254 31.22 -26.44 5.57
CA THR A 254 32.21 -25.75 4.76
C THR A 254 32.41 -24.29 5.19
N GLU A 255 33.71 -23.87 5.20
CA GLU A 255 34.08 -22.53 5.73
C GLU A 255 33.60 -21.38 4.84
N GLU A 256 33.59 -21.55 3.51
CA GLU A 256 33.27 -20.46 2.57
C GLU A 256 31.87 -19.89 2.72
N VAL A 257 30.90 -20.63 3.24
CA VAL A 257 29.51 -20.18 3.40
C VAL A 257 29.35 -19.17 4.52
N LYS A 258 30.34 -19.04 5.41
CA LYS A 258 30.35 -17.99 6.45
C LYS A 258 30.44 -16.60 5.81
N ASP A 259 31.23 -16.46 4.77
CA ASP A 259 31.31 -15.22 3.98
C ASP A 259 29.98 -14.91 3.26
N TRP A 260 29.27 -15.93 2.80
CA TRP A 260 27.96 -15.76 2.17
C TRP A 260 26.91 -15.24 3.15
N ALA A 261 26.88 -15.80 4.35
CA ALA A 261 26.03 -15.35 5.44
C ALA A 261 26.33 -13.89 5.84
N GLN A 262 27.63 -13.52 5.94
CA GLN A 262 28.07 -12.17 6.25
C GLN A 262 27.65 -11.16 5.16
N LEU A 263 27.86 -11.52 3.88
CA LEU A 263 27.44 -10.67 2.77
C LEU A 263 25.92 -10.43 2.77
N SER A 264 25.14 -11.50 2.89
CA SER A 264 23.69 -11.40 2.96
C SER A 264 23.23 -10.54 4.14
N ARG A 265 23.86 -10.72 5.33
CA ARG A 265 23.58 -9.92 6.50
C ARG A 265 23.88 -8.43 6.27
N ALA A 266 25.03 -8.09 5.69
CA ALA A 266 25.40 -6.70 5.40
C ALA A 266 24.40 -6.02 4.43
N VAL A 267 23.97 -6.76 3.40
CA VAL A 267 22.97 -6.26 2.46
C VAL A 267 21.62 -6.03 3.14
N PHE A 268 21.14 -6.97 3.95
CA PHE A 268 19.88 -6.79 4.68
C PHE A 268 19.98 -5.70 5.76
N ASP A 269 21.13 -5.50 6.40
CA ASP A 269 21.35 -4.35 7.28
C ASP A 269 21.13 -3.01 6.54
N ARG A 270 21.59 -2.89 5.29
CA ARG A 270 21.30 -1.74 4.42
C ARG A 270 19.83 -1.66 4.06
N THR A 271 19.23 -2.76 3.63
CA THR A 271 17.81 -2.83 3.29
C THR A 271 16.90 -2.38 4.44
N MET A 272 17.19 -2.83 5.66
CA MET A 272 16.42 -2.44 6.85
C MET A 272 16.46 -0.92 7.13
N LEU A 273 17.52 -0.23 6.71
CA LEU A 273 17.59 1.23 6.83
C LEU A 273 16.59 1.95 5.92
N ALA A 274 16.24 1.36 4.77
CA ALA A 274 15.39 2.00 3.75
C ALA A 274 13.93 2.20 4.18
N PHE A 275 13.44 1.38 5.11
CA PHE A 275 12.06 1.47 5.54
C PHE A 275 11.79 2.70 6.41
N GLY A 276 10.80 3.49 6.03
CA GLY A 276 10.18 4.50 6.89
C GLY A 276 9.39 3.87 8.04
N THR A 277 8.63 4.67 8.75
CA THR A 277 7.86 4.25 9.94
C THR A 277 6.37 4.10 9.68
N ASP A 278 5.90 4.32 8.46
CA ASP A 278 4.48 4.25 8.13
C ASP A 278 4.01 2.87 7.67
N GLY A 279 4.92 2.00 7.23
CA GLY A 279 4.63 0.64 6.80
C GLY A 279 4.10 0.52 5.36
N TYR A 280 4.18 1.59 4.56
CA TYR A 280 3.86 1.51 3.14
C TYR A 280 4.93 0.70 2.40
N PHE A 281 4.52 -0.11 1.42
CA PHE A 281 5.46 -0.84 0.57
C PHE A 281 5.53 -0.21 -0.83
N TYR A 282 6.65 0.38 -1.14
CA TYR A 282 6.85 1.28 -2.29
C TYR A 282 6.83 0.61 -3.68
N GLU A 283 7.12 -0.70 -3.78
CA GLU A 283 7.16 -1.37 -5.09
C GLU A 283 5.78 -1.74 -5.62
N SER A 284 4.76 -1.84 -4.83
CA SER A 284 3.34 -2.14 -5.08
C SER A 284 2.83 -3.32 -4.24
N PHE A 285 1.52 -3.51 -4.24
CA PHE A 285 0.87 -4.68 -3.61
C PHE A 285 1.37 -6.02 -4.17
N HIS A 286 1.56 -6.11 -5.49
CA HIS A 286 2.06 -7.32 -6.13
C HIS A 286 3.47 -7.68 -5.65
N TYR A 287 4.36 -6.68 -5.56
CA TYR A 287 5.74 -6.88 -5.12
C TYR A 287 5.87 -7.03 -3.60
N PHE A 288 4.92 -6.54 -2.81
CA PHE A 288 4.83 -6.92 -1.39
C PHE A 288 4.78 -8.44 -1.27
N GLY A 289 3.89 -9.09 -1.98
CA GLY A 289 3.82 -10.55 -1.98
C GLY A 289 5.02 -11.22 -2.61
N PHE A 290 5.53 -10.71 -3.72
CA PHE A 290 6.61 -11.36 -4.46
C PHE A 290 7.98 -11.18 -3.81
N ALA A 291 8.31 -9.98 -3.36
CA ALA A 291 9.65 -9.64 -2.86
C ALA A 291 9.76 -9.70 -1.34
N PHE A 292 8.80 -9.12 -0.62
CA PHE A 292 8.91 -8.94 0.83
C PHE A 292 8.89 -10.26 1.60
N ARG A 293 8.18 -11.28 1.11
CA ARG A 293 8.22 -12.63 1.69
C ARG A 293 9.64 -13.21 1.78
N TRP A 294 10.57 -12.81 0.91
CA TRP A 294 11.96 -13.26 0.95
C TRP A 294 12.75 -12.59 2.07
N MET A 295 12.41 -11.35 2.41
CA MET A 295 12.93 -10.74 3.63
C MET A 295 12.45 -11.49 4.88
N VAL A 296 11.17 -11.85 4.92
CA VAL A 296 10.59 -12.65 6.02
C VAL A 296 11.30 -14.01 6.12
N ARG A 297 11.49 -14.70 5.00
CA ARG A 297 12.24 -15.97 4.98
C ARG A 297 13.68 -15.82 5.46
N TYR A 298 14.34 -14.76 5.01
CA TYR A 298 15.69 -14.47 5.52
C TYR A 298 15.70 -14.22 7.03
N PHE A 299 14.77 -13.41 7.52
CA PHE A 299 14.67 -13.12 8.95
C PHE A 299 14.37 -14.37 9.77
N ASP A 300 13.49 -15.24 9.28
CA ASP A 300 13.16 -16.50 9.95
C ASP A 300 14.35 -17.46 9.98
N ALA A 301 15.01 -17.66 8.85
CA ALA A 301 16.19 -18.51 8.76
C ALA A 301 17.35 -17.95 9.61
N HIS A 302 17.53 -16.61 9.61
CA HIS A 302 18.55 -15.97 10.44
C HIS A 302 18.25 -16.12 11.93
N LEU A 303 17.01 -15.86 12.34
CA LEU A 303 16.58 -16.05 13.72
C LEU A 303 16.78 -17.50 14.18
N GLN A 304 16.38 -18.45 13.35
CA GLN A 304 16.53 -19.87 13.66
C GLN A 304 17.99 -20.28 13.73
N ALA A 305 18.81 -19.89 12.77
CA ALA A 305 20.22 -20.29 12.72
C ALA A 305 21.08 -19.61 13.80
N THR A 306 20.84 -18.34 14.09
CA THR A 306 21.74 -17.52 14.93
C THR A 306 21.16 -17.12 16.28
N GLY A 307 19.85 -17.15 16.45
CA GLY A 307 19.13 -16.61 17.61
C GLY A 307 18.95 -15.09 17.57
N GLU A 308 19.53 -14.39 16.59
CA GLU A 308 19.36 -12.93 16.45
C GLU A 308 18.03 -12.59 15.81
N ASN A 309 17.20 -11.82 16.50
CA ASN A 309 15.86 -11.46 16.04
C ASN A 309 15.87 -10.11 15.30
N LEU A 310 15.91 -10.16 13.97
CA LEU A 310 15.89 -8.97 13.09
C LEU A 310 14.53 -8.29 13.00
N TYR A 311 13.46 -8.93 13.46
CA TYR A 311 12.14 -8.32 13.53
C TYR A 311 12.05 -7.23 14.61
N LEU A 312 12.78 -7.38 15.73
CA LEU A 312 12.67 -6.44 16.84
C LEU A 312 13.02 -5.00 16.45
N PRO A 313 14.14 -4.70 15.77
CA PRO A 313 14.45 -3.34 15.33
C PRO A 313 13.50 -2.84 14.22
N MET A 314 12.73 -3.71 13.59
CA MET A 314 11.80 -3.38 12.52
C MET A 314 10.35 -3.21 13.00
N ARG A 315 10.06 -3.43 14.29
CA ARG A 315 8.69 -3.39 14.83
C ARG A 315 7.91 -2.16 14.40
N ASP A 316 8.44 -0.98 14.63
CA ASP A 316 7.76 0.28 14.34
C ASP A 316 7.62 0.52 12.82
N LYS A 317 8.61 0.08 12.04
CA LYS A 317 8.63 0.20 10.59
C LYS A 317 7.63 -0.72 9.90
N PHE A 318 7.40 -1.91 10.46
CA PHE A 318 6.46 -2.91 9.90
C PHE A 318 5.06 -2.82 10.50
N ALA A 319 4.87 -2.04 11.57
CA ALA A 319 3.58 -1.93 12.25
C ALA A 319 2.42 -1.47 11.35
N GLY A 320 2.71 -0.61 10.36
CA GLY A 320 1.72 -0.09 9.42
C GLY A 320 1.41 -1.01 8.24
N MET A 321 2.23 -2.05 7.98
CA MET A 321 2.09 -2.89 6.79
C MET A 321 0.75 -3.61 6.71
N LYS A 322 0.16 -4.00 7.84
CA LYS A 322 -1.19 -4.56 7.89
C LYS A 322 -2.23 -3.60 7.30
N TYR A 323 -2.09 -2.31 7.55
CA TYR A 323 -2.99 -1.29 7.01
C TYR A 323 -2.75 -1.06 5.53
N TYR A 324 -1.48 -1.06 5.09
CA TYR A 324 -1.14 -0.99 3.68
C TYR A 324 -1.79 -2.13 2.90
N VAL A 325 -1.61 -3.37 3.34
CA VAL A 325 -2.19 -4.54 2.68
C VAL A 325 -3.72 -4.47 2.69
N MET A 326 -4.33 -4.17 3.84
CA MET A 326 -5.79 -4.10 3.97
C MET A 326 -6.42 -3.02 3.10
N HIS A 327 -5.81 -1.84 3.04
CA HIS A 327 -6.32 -0.72 2.24
C HIS A 327 -6.03 -0.86 0.76
N SER A 328 -4.99 -1.59 0.37
CA SER A 328 -4.68 -1.86 -1.03
C SER A 328 -5.75 -2.75 -1.69
N ILE A 329 -6.43 -3.61 -0.95
CA ILE A 329 -7.51 -4.47 -1.45
C ILE A 329 -8.78 -3.63 -1.59
N LEU A 330 -9.41 -3.69 -2.77
CA LEU A 330 -10.67 -3.02 -3.03
C LEU A 330 -11.85 -3.68 -2.34
N PRO A 331 -12.98 -2.98 -2.15
CA PRO A 331 -14.12 -3.47 -1.40
C PRO A 331 -14.69 -4.81 -1.88
N ASP A 332 -14.59 -5.11 -3.17
CA ASP A 332 -15.07 -6.39 -3.71
C ASP A 332 -14.28 -7.62 -3.22
N GLY A 333 -13.09 -7.43 -2.67
CA GLY A 333 -12.18 -8.50 -2.25
C GLY A 333 -11.55 -9.29 -3.40
N GLU A 334 -11.58 -8.76 -4.62
CA GLU A 334 -11.06 -9.39 -5.85
C GLU A 334 -10.02 -8.53 -6.56
N ASN A 335 -10.08 -7.23 -6.35
CA ASN A 335 -9.24 -6.23 -6.99
C ASN A 335 -8.42 -5.45 -5.96
N VAL A 336 -7.41 -4.72 -6.44
CA VAL A 336 -6.56 -3.86 -5.62
C VAL A 336 -6.42 -2.49 -6.27
N PHE A 337 -6.08 -1.46 -5.49
CA PHE A 337 -5.61 -0.20 -6.07
C PHE A 337 -4.36 -0.48 -6.90
N ASP A 338 -4.40 -0.11 -8.17
CA ASP A 338 -3.45 -0.53 -9.20
C ASP A 338 -2.29 0.45 -9.44
N PHE A 339 -1.89 1.18 -8.40
CA PHE A 339 -0.68 2.00 -8.44
C PHE A 339 0.59 1.17 -8.64
N ALA A 340 1.53 1.68 -9.42
CA ALA A 340 2.82 1.07 -9.72
C ALA A 340 2.67 -0.30 -10.44
N ASP A 341 3.70 -1.15 -10.43
CA ASP A 341 3.69 -2.45 -11.10
C ASP A 341 2.80 -3.48 -10.40
N VAL A 342 1.50 -3.33 -10.53
CA VAL A 342 0.49 -4.27 -10.02
C VAL A 342 -0.11 -5.09 -11.14
N GLY A 343 -0.30 -6.38 -10.93
CA GLY A 343 -0.90 -7.28 -11.91
C GLY A 343 -2.40 -7.04 -12.19
N ASP A 344 -3.05 -6.07 -11.55
CA ASP A 344 -4.48 -5.82 -11.68
C ASP A 344 -4.87 -4.59 -12.53
N GLY A 345 -3.95 -3.83 -13.06
CA GLY A 345 -4.25 -2.64 -13.84
C GLY A 345 -5.14 -2.88 -15.07
N ALA A 346 -5.51 -1.80 -15.75
CA ALA A 346 -6.37 -1.81 -16.94
C ALA A 346 -5.91 -2.83 -18.00
N LEU A 347 -4.59 -3.03 -18.11
CA LEU A 347 -4.02 -4.03 -19.01
C LEU A 347 -4.53 -5.45 -18.73
N ASN A 348 -4.67 -5.84 -17.47
CA ASN A 348 -5.20 -7.15 -17.09
C ASN A 348 -6.72 -7.21 -17.07
N ARG A 349 -7.39 -6.15 -16.56
CA ARG A 349 -8.85 -6.11 -16.47
C ARG A 349 -9.52 -6.17 -17.83
N ASN A 350 -8.98 -5.46 -18.81
CA ASN A 350 -9.56 -5.32 -20.15
C ASN A 350 -8.86 -6.17 -21.21
N GLY A 351 -7.87 -6.98 -20.81
CA GLY A 351 -7.15 -7.87 -21.69
C GLY A 351 -8.00 -9.03 -22.21
N THR A 352 -7.62 -9.56 -23.38
CA THR A 352 -8.22 -10.76 -23.97
C THR A 352 -7.68 -12.06 -23.39
N GLY A 353 -6.58 -11.99 -22.63
CA GLY A 353 -5.94 -13.12 -21.98
C GLY A 353 -6.53 -13.51 -20.63
N LYS A 354 -6.00 -14.58 -20.04
CA LYS A 354 -6.32 -14.94 -18.66
C LYS A 354 -5.73 -13.87 -17.73
N ARG A 355 -6.57 -13.30 -16.87
CA ARG A 355 -6.14 -12.35 -15.86
C ARG A 355 -5.02 -12.93 -14.98
N GLU A 356 -3.99 -12.16 -14.69
CA GLU A 356 -2.95 -12.56 -13.76
C GLU A 356 -3.56 -12.74 -12.36
N LYS A 357 -3.20 -13.84 -11.70
CA LYS A 357 -3.67 -14.12 -10.35
C LYS A 357 -2.99 -13.19 -9.36
N LEU A 358 -3.77 -12.47 -8.58
CA LEU A 358 -3.31 -11.69 -7.46
C LEU A 358 -3.22 -12.57 -6.20
N TYR A 359 -2.25 -12.25 -5.34
CA TYR A 359 -2.02 -12.96 -4.10
C TYR A 359 -2.03 -11.97 -2.94
N GLY A 360 -2.74 -12.32 -1.87
CA GLY A 360 -2.88 -11.47 -0.69
C GLY A 360 -1.78 -11.67 0.35
N GLU A 361 -0.99 -12.73 0.22
CA GLU A 361 0.19 -13.05 1.05
C GLU A 361 -0.05 -12.84 2.55
N TYR A 362 -1.18 -13.35 3.04
CA TYR A 362 -1.57 -13.26 4.45
C TYR A 362 -0.64 -14.02 5.40
N ASP A 363 0.22 -14.92 4.88
CA ASP A 363 1.30 -15.55 5.60
C ASP A 363 2.27 -14.55 6.23
N ILE A 364 2.65 -13.49 5.50
CA ILE A 364 3.50 -12.41 6.01
C ILE A 364 2.84 -11.74 7.22
N LEU A 365 1.54 -11.49 7.13
CA LEU A 365 0.78 -10.87 8.22
C LEU A 365 0.62 -11.81 9.42
N TYR A 366 0.43 -13.11 9.21
CA TYR A 366 0.47 -14.10 10.28
C TYR A 366 1.84 -14.10 10.99
N ARG A 367 2.93 -13.97 10.23
CA ARG A 367 4.26 -13.86 10.84
C ARG A 367 4.39 -12.62 11.72
N PHE A 368 3.92 -11.48 11.24
CA PHE A 368 3.92 -10.24 12.03
C PHE A 368 3.00 -10.34 13.25
N ALA A 369 1.83 -10.91 13.08
CA ALA A 369 0.91 -11.16 14.17
C ALA A 369 1.58 -11.98 15.31
N GLY A 370 2.21 -13.08 14.97
CA GLY A 370 2.88 -13.95 15.95
C GLY A 370 4.09 -13.28 16.60
N ILE A 371 5.03 -12.72 15.80
CA ILE A 371 6.29 -12.18 16.31
C ILE A 371 6.10 -10.91 17.13
N TYR A 372 5.12 -10.06 16.78
CA TYR A 372 4.84 -8.80 17.44
C TYR A 372 3.68 -8.88 18.44
N ARG A 373 2.97 -10.01 18.52
CA ARG A 373 1.71 -10.19 19.27
C ARG A 373 0.67 -9.16 18.84
N ASP A 374 0.54 -8.96 17.52
CA ASP A 374 -0.33 -7.95 16.90
C ASP A 374 -1.66 -8.58 16.47
N ALA A 375 -2.68 -8.41 17.31
CA ALA A 375 -4.03 -8.92 17.06
C ALA A 375 -4.71 -8.28 15.83
N GLN A 376 -4.33 -7.06 15.43
CA GLN A 376 -4.86 -6.42 14.23
C GLN A 376 -4.21 -6.99 12.96
N ALA A 377 -2.92 -7.33 13.00
CA ALA A 377 -2.28 -8.04 11.89
C ALA A 377 -2.93 -9.41 11.68
N GLN A 378 -3.26 -10.12 12.78
CA GLN A 378 -4.04 -11.37 12.73
C GLN A 378 -5.41 -11.14 12.08
N THR A 379 -6.12 -10.07 12.47
CA THR A 379 -7.44 -9.69 11.90
C THR A 379 -7.36 -9.50 10.39
N VAL A 380 -6.35 -8.75 9.92
CA VAL A 380 -6.20 -8.49 8.48
C VAL A 380 -5.86 -9.77 7.72
N ALA A 381 -4.96 -10.61 8.25
CA ALA A 381 -4.64 -11.89 7.65
C ALA A 381 -5.88 -12.81 7.54
N ASP A 382 -6.66 -12.91 8.62
CA ASP A 382 -7.91 -13.67 8.64
C ASP A 382 -8.96 -13.12 7.68
N PHE A 383 -9.08 -11.78 7.59
CA PHE A 383 -9.99 -11.13 6.65
C PHE A 383 -9.61 -11.47 5.20
N ILE A 384 -8.35 -11.35 4.83
CA ILE A 384 -7.89 -11.68 3.48
C ILE A 384 -8.18 -13.14 3.17
N ARG A 385 -7.84 -14.05 4.06
CA ARG A 385 -8.03 -15.49 3.86
C ARG A 385 -9.49 -15.90 3.74
N LYS A 386 -10.40 -15.28 4.49
CA LYS A 386 -11.79 -15.72 4.62
C LYS A 386 -12.79 -14.91 3.80
N GLU A 387 -12.52 -13.61 3.59
CA GLU A 387 -13.49 -12.66 3.02
C GLU A 387 -13.13 -12.20 1.61
N THR A 388 -11.95 -12.60 1.10
CA THR A 388 -11.48 -12.22 -0.24
C THR A 388 -11.20 -13.44 -1.11
N THR A 389 -10.99 -13.21 -2.40
CA THR A 389 -10.55 -14.25 -3.34
C THR A 389 -9.03 -14.42 -3.38
N PHE A 390 -8.30 -13.63 -2.62
CA PHE A 390 -6.85 -13.69 -2.60
C PHE A 390 -6.33 -14.91 -1.84
N GLU A 391 -5.39 -15.61 -2.46
CA GLU A 391 -4.66 -16.72 -1.85
C GLU A 391 -3.23 -16.29 -1.50
N THR A 392 -2.49 -17.12 -0.78
CA THR A 392 -1.02 -16.99 -0.69
C THR A 392 -0.35 -17.86 -1.74
N ARG A 393 0.83 -17.45 -2.21
CA ARG A 393 1.58 -18.22 -3.23
C ARG A 393 2.05 -19.56 -2.72
N GLU A 394 2.38 -19.65 -1.46
CA GLU A 394 2.90 -20.85 -0.82
C GLU A 394 2.19 -21.11 0.51
N PRO A 395 1.08 -21.86 0.50
CA PRO A 395 0.24 -22.11 1.68
C PRO A 395 1.00 -22.68 2.89
N MET A 396 2.14 -23.36 2.68
CA MET A 396 2.96 -23.89 3.76
C MET A 396 3.44 -22.78 4.72
N TRP A 397 3.71 -21.58 4.21
CA TRP A 397 4.16 -20.47 5.05
C TRP A 397 3.03 -19.94 5.91
N ALA A 398 1.82 -19.85 5.40
CA ALA A 398 0.66 -19.50 6.20
C ALA A 398 0.44 -20.51 7.33
N PHE A 399 0.57 -21.81 7.03
CA PHE A 399 0.49 -22.86 8.04
C PHE A 399 1.60 -22.74 9.08
N LEU A 400 2.85 -22.55 8.68
CA LEU A 400 3.98 -22.42 9.61
C LEU A 400 3.85 -21.21 10.54
N GLN A 401 3.42 -20.07 9.99
CA GLN A 401 3.50 -18.77 10.66
C GLN A 401 2.25 -18.40 11.45
N HIS A 402 1.10 -19.04 11.19
CA HIS A 402 -0.12 -18.80 11.96
C HIS A 402 0.06 -19.20 13.43
N ASP A 403 -0.17 -18.24 14.34
CA ASP A 403 -0.15 -18.47 15.78
C ASP A 403 -1.59 -18.72 16.27
N VAL A 404 -1.89 -19.97 16.59
CA VAL A 404 -3.24 -20.41 17.01
C VAL A 404 -3.69 -19.80 18.34
N GLU A 405 -2.74 -19.36 19.18
CA GLU A 405 -3.03 -18.76 20.49
C GLU A 405 -3.38 -17.26 20.38
N LEU A 406 -3.03 -16.62 19.27
CA LEU A 406 -3.32 -15.22 19.06
C LEU A 406 -4.71 -15.02 18.46
N LYS A 407 -5.58 -14.36 19.20
CA LYS A 407 -6.92 -14.04 18.73
C LYS A 407 -6.93 -12.74 17.93
N SER A 408 -7.75 -12.71 16.86
CA SER A 408 -7.99 -11.52 16.07
C SER A 408 -8.67 -10.41 16.88
N ALA A 409 -8.29 -9.17 16.65
CA ALA A 409 -9.01 -8.00 17.14
C ALA A 409 -10.33 -7.80 16.35
N PRO A 410 -11.30 -7.05 16.90
CA PRO A 410 -12.48 -6.67 16.13
C PRO A 410 -12.12 -5.90 14.84
N LEU A 411 -12.73 -6.22 13.70
CA LEU A 411 -12.48 -5.54 12.42
C LEU A 411 -12.72 -4.02 12.50
N ALA A 412 -13.66 -3.58 13.34
CA ALA A 412 -13.95 -2.17 13.57
C ALA A 412 -12.76 -1.38 14.17
N GLN A 413 -11.72 -2.04 14.66
CA GLN A 413 -10.48 -1.40 15.10
C GLN A 413 -9.52 -1.10 13.94
N ILE A 414 -9.74 -1.66 12.76
CA ILE A 414 -8.99 -1.30 11.56
C ILE A 414 -9.57 0.02 11.03
N PRO A 415 -8.75 1.08 10.89
CA PRO A 415 -9.23 2.39 10.45
C PRO A 415 -9.74 2.33 9.00
N LEU A 416 -10.82 3.05 8.69
CA LEU A 416 -11.36 3.18 7.34
C LEU A 416 -10.56 4.16 6.46
N GLN A 417 -9.70 4.96 7.09
CA GLN A 417 -8.88 5.97 6.43
C GLN A 417 -7.47 5.88 6.96
N ILE A 418 -6.50 5.98 6.07
CA ILE A 418 -5.10 6.00 6.44
C ILE A 418 -4.29 6.89 5.50
N TYR A 419 -3.32 7.58 6.06
CA TYR A 419 -2.34 8.35 5.33
C TYR A 419 -0.94 7.85 5.68
N PHE A 420 -0.23 7.40 4.67
CA PHE A 420 1.17 6.99 4.75
C PHE A 420 2.05 8.18 4.42
N ASN A 421 2.61 8.79 5.44
CA ASN A 421 3.31 10.08 5.33
C ASN A 421 4.73 9.99 4.79
N ASP A 422 5.33 8.81 4.75
CA ASP A 422 6.62 8.60 4.11
C ASP A 422 6.48 8.41 2.60
N ASN A 423 5.42 7.70 2.20
CA ASN A 423 5.11 7.46 0.78
C ASN A 423 3.97 8.34 0.26
N ASP A 424 3.58 9.36 1.00
CA ASP A 424 2.56 10.34 0.62
C ASP A 424 1.41 9.75 -0.19
N THR A 425 0.79 8.71 0.40
CA THR A 425 -0.37 8.03 -0.17
C THR A 425 -1.48 7.97 0.87
N ALA A 426 -2.65 8.46 0.52
CA ALA A 426 -3.85 8.43 1.35
C ALA A 426 -4.85 7.43 0.78
N PHE A 427 -5.40 6.58 1.65
CA PHE A 427 -6.50 5.68 1.34
C PHE A 427 -7.72 6.05 2.18
N TRP A 428 -8.87 5.94 1.58
CA TRP A 428 -10.16 6.18 2.22
C TRP A 428 -11.19 5.15 1.75
N ARG A 429 -12.05 4.69 2.67
CA ARG A 429 -13.23 3.89 2.34
C ARG A 429 -14.38 4.18 3.29
N SER A 430 -15.60 3.99 2.80
CA SER A 430 -16.81 4.25 3.56
C SER A 430 -17.08 3.17 4.62
N SER A 431 -16.70 1.93 4.35
CA SER A 431 -16.87 0.78 5.24
C SER A 431 -15.95 -0.38 4.81
N TRP A 432 -15.99 -1.50 5.53
CA TRP A 432 -15.37 -2.77 5.15
C TRP A 432 -16.31 -3.70 4.37
N SER A 433 -17.50 -3.25 3.98
CA SER A 433 -18.43 -4.02 3.16
C SER A 433 -18.06 -3.98 1.66
N LYS A 434 -18.59 -4.97 0.90
CA LYS A 434 -18.28 -5.14 -0.52
C LYS A 434 -18.84 -4.03 -1.42
N ASP A 435 -19.84 -3.30 -0.95
CA ASP A 435 -20.48 -2.17 -1.64
C ASP A 435 -19.87 -0.81 -1.30
N ALA A 436 -18.81 -0.79 -0.48
CA ALA A 436 -18.17 0.45 -0.05
C ALA A 436 -17.64 1.28 -1.23
N THR A 437 -17.71 2.59 -1.08
CA THR A 437 -16.89 3.53 -1.86
C THR A 437 -15.48 3.55 -1.28
N ALA A 438 -14.48 3.52 -2.14
CA ALA A 438 -13.09 3.65 -1.77
C ALA A 438 -12.32 4.51 -2.78
N PHE A 439 -11.31 5.20 -2.32
CA PHE A 439 -10.38 5.91 -3.19
C PHE A 439 -8.98 5.94 -2.59
N ALA A 440 -8.01 6.21 -3.44
CA ALA A 440 -6.65 6.51 -3.04
C ALA A 440 -6.14 7.73 -3.81
N PHE A 441 -5.32 8.55 -3.14
CA PHE A 441 -4.63 9.70 -3.70
C PHE A 441 -3.14 9.62 -3.35
N ARG A 442 -2.27 9.86 -4.35
CA ARG A 442 -0.83 9.69 -4.22
C ARG A 442 -0.05 10.88 -4.79
N ALA A 443 0.96 11.34 -4.05
CA ALA A 443 1.98 12.28 -4.53
C ALA A 443 3.29 12.00 -3.80
N ALA A 444 4.07 11.04 -4.28
CA ALA A 444 5.24 10.52 -3.55
C ALA A 444 6.48 10.38 -4.42
N PRO A 445 7.69 10.48 -3.84
CA PRO A 445 8.89 9.99 -4.50
C PRO A 445 8.84 8.45 -4.66
N PRO A 446 9.58 7.87 -5.61
CA PRO A 446 9.49 6.45 -5.95
C PRO A 446 9.60 5.46 -4.78
N GLU A 447 10.49 5.72 -3.83
CA GLU A 447 10.76 4.84 -2.68
C GLU A 447 10.32 5.44 -1.33
N GLY A 448 9.61 6.57 -1.37
CA GLY A 448 9.28 7.35 -0.18
C GLY A 448 10.36 8.34 0.23
N HIS A 449 9.99 9.26 1.10
CA HIS A 449 10.83 10.36 1.57
C HIS A 449 12.03 9.88 2.38
N HIS A 450 11.84 8.87 3.21
CA HIS A 450 12.90 8.34 4.05
C HIS A 450 14.03 7.74 3.22
N ALA A 451 13.70 6.88 2.24
CA ALA A 451 14.68 6.27 1.36
C ALA A 451 15.37 7.30 0.45
N ALA A 452 14.65 8.29 -0.09
CA ALA A 452 15.21 9.37 -0.88
C ALA A 452 16.26 10.19 -0.11
N ARG A 453 15.97 10.55 1.15
CA ARG A 453 16.92 11.25 2.03
C ARG A 453 18.10 10.39 2.46
N LEU A 454 17.91 9.08 2.59
CA LEU A 454 18.97 8.15 2.94
C LEU A 454 19.91 7.94 1.74
N ALA A 455 19.36 7.76 0.55
CA ALA A 455 20.12 7.56 -0.67
C ALA A 455 21.10 8.71 -0.97
N SER A 456 20.73 9.95 -0.66
CA SER A 456 21.63 11.10 -0.81
C SER A 456 22.82 11.09 0.15
N LYS A 457 22.80 10.26 1.21
CA LYS A 457 23.85 10.16 2.25
C LYS A 457 24.72 8.91 2.12
N ILE A 458 24.31 7.94 1.31
CA ILE A 458 25.02 6.65 1.17
C ILE A 458 25.52 6.53 -0.26
N SER A 459 26.83 6.64 -0.44
CA SER A 459 27.48 6.67 -1.76
C SER A 459 27.31 5.38 -2.58
N ASP A 460 27.07 4.26 -1.93
CA ASP A 460 26.83 2.96 -2.55
C ASP A 460 25.33 2.65 -2.75
N TRP A 461 24.41 3.56 -2.40
CA TRP A 461 22.97 3.43 -2.60
C TRP A 461 22.60 3.69 -4.06
N ARG A 462 21.84 2.77 -4.62
CA ARG A 462 21.19 2.95 -5.91
C ARG A 462 19.69 2.99 -5.70
N GLN A 463 19.05 4.06 -6.17
CA GLN A 463 17.59 4.20 -6.08
C GLN A 463 16.89 3.12 -6.90
N ASN A 464 15.82 2.55 -6.35
CA ASN A 464 14.94 1.63 -7.02
C ASN A 464 13.81 2.41 -7.71
N THR A 465 13.88 2.47 -9.03
CA THR A 465 12.84 3.09 -9.87
C THR A 465 12.19 2.11 -10.82
N GLY A 466 12.58 0.83 -10.74
CA GLY A 466 12.15 -0.19 -11.70
C GLY A 466 10.65 -0.50 -11.67
N HIS A 467 10.00 -0.31 -10.52
CA HIS A 467 8.57 -0.58 -10.35
C HIS A 467 7.75 0.70 -10.07
N ALA A 468 8.39 1.87 -10.04
CA ALA A 468 7.72 3.15 -9.89
C ALA A 468 7.02 3.57 -11.20
N HIS A 469 5.97 4.37 -11.07
CA HIS A 469 5.25 4.97 -12.18
C HIS A 469 5.33 6.50 -12.12
N PRO A 470 5.11 7.21 -13.23
CA PRO A 470 5.05 8.68 -13.27
C PRO A 470 3.64 9.15 -12.86
N ASP A 471 3.24 8.81 -11.64
CA ASP A 471 1.89 8.89 -11.08
C ASP A 471 1.71 9.96 -9.98
N ALA A 472 2.67 10.88 -9.84
CA ALA A 472 2.55 11.94 -8.85
C ALA A 472 1.31 12.81 -9.11
N ASN A 473 0.56 13.09 -8.04
CA ASN A 473 -0.77 13.72 -8.07
C ASN A 473 -1.85 12.90 -8.80
N SER A 474 -1.72 11.58 -8.86
CA SER A 474 -2.78 10.71 -9.37
C SER A 474 -3.72 10.23 -8.26
N PHE A 475 -4.91 9.77 -8.66
CA PHE A 475 -5.91 9.20 -7.78
C PHE A 475 -6.69 8.10 -8.49
N ILE A 476 -7.27 7.20 -7.69
CA ILE A 476 -8.11 6.10 -8.15
C ILE A 476 -9.41 6.14 -7.37
N ILE A 477 -10.55 6.02 -8.05
CA ILE A 477 -11.88 6.01 -7.46
C ILE A 477 -12.58 4.69 -7.75
N TRP A 478 -13.02 4.03 -6.69
CA TRP A 478 -13.88 2.86 -6.71
C TRP A 478 -15.22 3.19 -6.06
N ALA A 479 -16.31 2.99 -6.78
CA ALA A 479 -17.64 3.11 -6.22
C ALA A 479 -18.64 2.26 -7.02
N ASN A 480 -19.76 1.90 -6.38
CA ASN A 480 -20.80 1.07 -7.01
C ASN A 480 -20.25 -0.27 -7.53
N GLY A 481 -19.24 -0.82 -6.86
CA GLY A 481 -18.60 -2.09 -7.21
C GLY A 481 -17.72 -2.05 -8.46
N LYS A 482 -17.26 -0.86 -8.91
CA LYS A 482 -16.48 -0.69 -10.14
C LYS A 482 -15.36 0.34 -9.97
N TYR A 483 -14.27 0.14 -10.74
CA TYR A 483 -13.34 1.23 -11.02
C TYR A 483 -14.08 2.31 -11.83
N LEU A 484 -14.14 3.51 -11.29
CA LEU A 484 -14.65 4.69 -11.99
C LEU A 484 -13.52 5.47 -12.64
N THR A 485 -12.34 5.49 -11.99
CA THR A 485 -11.07 5.79 -12.63
C THR A 485 -10.05 4.79 -12.14
N GLY A 486 -9.14 4.37 -12.99
CA GLY A 486 -8.12 3.38 -12.66
C GLY A 486 -6.74 3.79 -13.14
N ASP A 487 -5.82 2.84 -13.08
CA ASP A 487 -4.44 2.93 -13.51
C ASP A 487 -4.13 1.77 -14.46
N THR A 488 -2.97 1.80 -15.12
CA THR A 488 -2.56 0.71 -16.01
C THR A 488 -2.13 -0.54 -15.27
N GLY A 489 -1.63 -0.39 -14.06
CA GLY A 489 -0.89 -1.43 -13.37
C GLY A 489 0.40 -1.79 -14.12
N TYR A 490 0.78 -3.07 -14.17
CA TYR A 490 2.06 -3.53 -14.71
C TYR A 490 2.16 -3.33 -16.22
N SER A 491 2.69 -2.20 -16.64
CA SER A 491 2.94 -1.88 -18.05
C SER A 491 4.43 -2.04 -18.43
N GLY A 492 4.70 -2.33 -19.70
CA GLY A 492 6.06 -2.40 -20.21
C GLY A 492 6.69 -1.04 -20.44
N ARG A 493 5.85 -0.04 -20.66
CA ARG A 493 6.20 1.36 -20.89
C ARG A 493 5.33 2.22 -19.98
N LYS A 494 5.93 2.94 -19.09
CA LYS A 494 5.24 3.69 -18.03
C LYS A 494 5.09 5.12 -18.48
N MET A 495 3.86 5.51 -18.77
CA MET A 495 3.52 6.83 -19.31
C MET A 495 2.77 7.65 -18.27
N THR A 496 3.03 8.95 -18.20
CA THR A 496 2.27 9.86 -17.33
C THR A 496 0.81 9.97 -17.76
N ASP A 497 0.51 9.82 -19.06
CA ASP A 497 -0.85 9.81 -19.56
C ASP A 497 -1.63 8.53 -19.21
N ASP A 498 -0.96 7.50 -18.75
CA ASP A 498 -1.61 6.32 -18.18
C ASP A 498 -2.25 6.58 -16.80
N HIS A 499 -2.02 7.74 -16.20
CA HIS A 499 -2.45 8.11 -14.84
C HIS A 499 -3.41 9.29 -14.84
N ASN A 500 -4.20 9.43 -13.76
CA ASN A 500 -5.15 10.53 -13.59
C ASN A 500 -4.43 11.80 -13.10
N THR A 501 -3.64 12.42 -13.96
CA THR A 501 -2.75 13.56 -13.63
C THR A 501 -2.78 14.62 -14.74
N VAL A 502 -1.70 15.35 -14.98
CA VAL A 502 -1.62 16.44 -15.95
C VAL A 502 -0.42 16.26 -16.88
N LEU A 503 -0.56 16.62 -18.16
CA LEU A 503 0.57 16.80 -19.08
C LEU A 503 0.82 18.29 -19.34
N VAL A 504 2.08 18.63 -19.60
CA VAL A 504 2.54 19.96 -20.00
C VAL A 504 3.17 19.87 -21.39
N ASN A 505 2.61 20.55 -22.38
CA ASN A 505 3.02 20.42 -23.78
C ASN A 505 3.05 18.97 -24.29
N GLY A 506 2.09 18.13 -23.85
CA GLY A 506 2.00 16.72 -24.20
C GLY A 506 3.06 15.83 -23.57
N ARG A 507 3.83 16.31 -22.59
CA ARG A 507 4.87 15.58 -21.88
C ARG A 507 4.56 15.51 -20.39
N GLY A 508 5.04 14.47 -19.74
CA GLY A 508 4.76 14.15 -18.34
C GLY A 508 5.94 14.32 -17.39
N GLN A 509 6.06 13.37 -16.49
CA GLN A 509 7.06 13.33 -15.43
C GLN A 509 8.38 12.72 -15.95
N GLU A 510 9.47 12.88 -15.21
CA GLU A 510 10.82 12.50 -15.64
C GLU A 510 10.94 11.04 -16.06
N ASN A 511 11.57 10.84 -17.21
CA ASN A 511 11.72 9.54 -17.87
C ASN A 511 10.40 8.86 -18.27
N ASP A 512 9.34 9.65 -18.45
CA ASP A 512 8.08 9.26 -19.03
C ASP A 512 8.30 8.42 -20.30
N GLY A 513 7.58 7.30 -20.40
CA GLY A 513 7.70 6.37 -21.52
C GLY A 513 8.85 5.35 -21.42
N ARG A 514 9.58 5.31 -20.30
CA ARG A 514 10.65 4.34 -20.05
C ARG A 514 10.18 3.26 -19.06
N HIS A 515 10.96 2.19 -18.97
CA HIS A 515 10.73 1.15 -17.94
C HIS A 515 11.13 1.64 -16.54
N GLU A 516 12.24 2.36 -16.42
CA GLU A 516 12.70 2.97 -15.18
C GLU A 516 12.43 4.48 -15.23
N VAL A 517 11.29 4.90 -14.70
CA VAL A 517 10.95 6.33 -14.55
C VAL A 517 11.76 6.94 -13.41
N PHE A 518 11.97 8.25 -13.44
CA PHE A 518 12.78 8.97 -12.45
C PHE A 518 14.24 8.50 -12.29
N LYS A 519 14.71 7.62 -13.18
CA LYS A 519 16.09 7.14 -13.14
C LYS A 519 17.09 8.30 -13.28
N GLU A 520 18.10 8.30 -12.41
CA GLU A 520 19.16 9.30 -12.37
C GLU A 520 18.68 10.73 -12.01
N VAL A 521 17.42 10.89 -11.63
CA VAL A 521 16.94 12.16 -11.05
C VAL A 521 17.45 12.26 -9.62
N VAL A 522 18.01 13.43 -9.26
CA VAL A 522 18.57 13.64 -7.92
C VAL A 522 17.49 13.53 -6.84
N ASN A 523 17.83 12.84 -5.76
CA ASN A 523 16.87 12.50 -4.70
C ASN A 523 16.27 13.74 -4.02
N GLU A 524 17.03 14.83 -3.88
CA GLU A 524 16.57 16.09 -3.30
C GLU A 524 15.47 16.76 -4.14
N ARG A 525 15.45 16.49 -5.44
CA ARG A 525 14.38 16.96 -6.34
C ARG A 525 13.14 16.11 -6.17
N LEU A 526 13.29 14.78 -6.11
CA LEU A 526 12.19 13.84 -5.93
C LEU A 526 11.54 13.96 -4.55
N ASP A 527 12.32 14.23 -3.49
CA ASP A 527 11.82 14.45 -2.12
C ASP A 527 10.88 15.68 -1.98
N LYS A 528 10.78 16.51 -3.02
CA LYS A 528 9.82 17.62 -3.08
C LYS A 528 8.43 17.21 -3.57
N ILE A 529 8.29 16.05 -4.23
CA ILE A 529 6.99 15.48 -4.56
C ILE A 529 6.36 15.03 -3.25
N ARG A 530 5.16 15.56 -2.90
CA ARG A 530 4.57 15.26 -1.60
C ARG A 530 3.08 15.57 -1.51
N ILE A 531 2.40 15.00 -0.55
CA ILE A 531 1.14 15.50 -0.03
C ILE A 531 1.48 16.53 1.06
N ALA A 532 1.30 17.80 0.73
CA ALA A 532 1.65 18.90 1.63
C ALA A 532 0.60 19.14 2.72
N GLU A 533 -0.63 18.69 2.50
CA GLU A 533 -1.74 18.84 3.41
C GLU A 533 -2.72 17.68 3.27
N VAL A 534 -3.14 17.11 4.38
CA VAL A 534 -4.23 16.12 4.43
C VAL A 534 -5.08 16.38 5.66
N TRP A 535 -6.40 16.34 5.49
CA TRP A 535 -7.36 16.55 6.57
C TRP A 535 -8.71 15.92 6.25
N GLY A 536 -9.40 15.38 7.25
CA GLY A 536 -10.75 14.88 7.09
C GLY A 536 -11.18 13.81 8.09
N ASN A 537 -12.32 13.19 7.76
CA ASN A 537 -12.91 12.06 8.47
C ASN A 537 -13.76 11.22 7.49
N SER A 538 -14.71 10.43 8.01
CA SER A 538 -15.65 9.65 7.19
C SER A 538 -16.57 10.49 6.28
N ASP A 539 -16.85 11.76 6.63
CA ASP A 539 -17.83 12.59 5.92
C ASP A 539 -17.18 13.58 4.96
N TYR A 540 -15.88 13.81 5.11
CA TYR A 540 -15.11 14.78 4.33
C TYR A 540 -13.64 14.41 4.31
N PHE A 541 -13.04 14.47 3.14
CA PHE A 541 -11.61 14.29 2.94
C PHE A 541 -11.05 15.41 2.07
N TYR A 542 -9.88 15.89 2.41
CA TYR A 542 -9.12 16.85 1.62
C TYR A 542 -7.64 16.50 1.66
N ALA A 543 -7.00 16.55 0.49
CA ALA A 543 -5.54 16.48 0.34
C ALA A 543 -5.05 17.50 -0.68
N ARG A 544 -3.83 18.01 -0.48
CA ARG A 544 -3.12 18.83 -1.48
C ARG A 544 -1.77 18.22 -1.78
N GLY A 545 -1.60 17.76 -3.02
CA GLY A 545 -0.36 17.21 -3.53
C GLY A 545 0.44 18.24 -4.31
N GLU A 546 1.76 18.26 -4.14
CA GLU A 546 2.73 19.08 -4.84
C GLU A 546 3.61 18.17 -5.72
N ALA A 547 3.56 18.31 -7.06
CA ALA A 547 4.21 17.38 -7.98
C ALA A 547 5.10 18.07 -9.04
N ALA A 548 5.28 19.39 -9.01
CA ALA A 548 6.03 20.12 -10.03
C ALA A 548 7.45 19.58 -10.24
N SER A 549 8.13 19.19 -9.16
CA SER A 549 9.51 18.68 -9.20
C SER A 549 9.66 17.32 -9.89
N GLY A 550 8.55 16.61 -10.12
CA GLY A 550 8.54 15.32 -10.83
C GLY A 550 8.60 15.44 -12.35
N TYR A 551 8.29 16.61 -12.91
CA TYR A 551 8.21 16.79 -14.35
C TYR A 551 9.58 16.97 -15.00
N PHE A 552 9.71 16.70 -16.30
CA PHE A 552 10.93 16.99 -17.04
C PHE A 552 11.41 18.40 -16.77
N ALA A 553 12.70 18.56 -16.47
CA ALA A 553 13.28 19.83 -16.05
C ALA A 553 13.14 20.93 -17.12
N ASP A 554 13.23 20.57 -18.41
CA ASP A 554 13.13 21.49 -19.55
C ASP A 554 11.71 22.02 -19.79
N LEU A 555 10.68 21.42 -19.17
CA LEU A 555 9.33 21.96 -19.18
C LEU A 555 9.18 23.19 -18.28
N GLY A 556 10.10 23.41 -17.36
CA GLY A 556 10.09 24.58 -16.47
C GLY A 556 8.82 24.66 -15.60
N VAL A 557 8.31 23.52 -15.13
CA VAL A 557 7.13 23.48 -14.25
C VAL A 557 7.51 24.02 -12.87
N LYS A 558 6.92 25.16 -12.48
CA LYS A 558 7.14 25.81 -11.19
C LYS A 558 6.14 25.39 -10.14
N LYS A 559 4.90 25.14 -10.57
CA LYS A 559 3.81 24.74 -9.71
C LYS A 559 2.95 23.67 -10.38
N PHE A 560 2.66 22.64 -9.65
CA PHE A 560 1.55 21.72 -9.89
C PHE A 560 1.04 21.27 -8.52
N ASP A 561 0.05 22.02 -8.04
CA ASP A 561 -0.66 21.73 -6.81
C ASP A 561 -2.03 21.15 -7.19
N ARG A 562 -2.29 19.91 -6.78
CA ARG A 562 -3.62 19.29 -6.91
C ARG A 562 -4.32 19.27 -5.58
N HIS A 563 -5.49 19.88 -5.54
CA HIS A 563 -6.43 19.79 -4.43
C HIS A 563 -7.45 18.68 -4.73
N PHE A 564 -7.43 17.64 -3.94
CA PHE A 564 -8.34 16.51 -4.04
C PHE A 564 -9.26 16.49 -2.83
N LEU A 565 -10.55 16.62 -3.07
CA LEU A 565 -11.56 16.76 -2.03
C LEU A 565 -12.68 15.75 -2.27
N TYR A 566 -13.12 15.07 -1.20
CA TYR A 566 -14.30 14.22 -1.22
C TYR A 566 -15.30 14.66 -0.15
N VAL A 567 -16.53 14.87 -0.56
CA VAL A 567 -17.68 15.18 0.29
C VAL A 567 -18.60 13.97 0.28
N ALA A 568 -18.46 13.15 1.31
CA ALA A 568 -19.15 11.87 1.38
C ALA A 568 -20.66 12.02 1.61
N PRO A 569 -21.48 11.16 1.01
CA PRO A 569 -21.13 10.16 0.00
C PRO A 569 -21.24 10.71 -1.45
N ASP A 570 -21.38 12.03 -1.60
CA ASP A 570 -22.01 12.65 -2.75
C ASP A 570 -21.06 12.85 -3.94
N TYR A 571 -19.85 13.42 -3.73
CA TYR A 571 -18.99 13.83 -4.85
C TYR A 571 -17.54 14.09 -4.47
N PHE A 572 -16.69 14.15 -5.51
CA PHE A 572 -15.31 14.63 -5.44
C PHE A 572 -15.16 15.98 -6.13
N VAL A 573 -14.16 16.74 -5.71
CA VAL A 573 -13.69 17.95 -6.41
C VAL A 573 -12.20 17.82 -6.63
N VAL A 574 -11.76 18.04 -7.87
CA VAL A 574 -10.35 18.13 -8.24
C VAL A 574 -10.07 19.51 -8.74
N TRP A 575 -9.14 20.21 -8.10
CA TRP A 575 -8.69 21.52 -8.51
C TRP A 575 -7.17 21.53 -8.63
N ASP A 576 -6.69 21.79 -9.85
CA ASP A 576 -5.28 21.89 -10.19
C ASP A 576 -4.87 23.33 -10.39
N GLU A 577 -3.77 23.72 -9.78
CA GLU A 577 -3.08 24.98 -10.02
C GLU A 577 -1.72 24.69 -10.67
N LEU A 578 -1.49 25.26 -11.83
CA LEU A 578 -0.34 25.02 -12.68
C LEU A 578 0.39 26.32 -13.01
N GLU A 579 1.72 26.27 -12.99
CA GLU A 579 2.59 27.38 -13.42
C GLU A 579 3.84 26.83 -14.12
N THR A 580 4.19 27.44 -15.26
CA THR A 580 5.41 27.13 -16.03
C THR A 580 6.22 28.40 -16.31
N GLU A 581 7.51 28.24 -16.60
CA GLU A 581 8.40 29.35 -16.96
C GLU A 581 8.03 30.00 -18.30
N LYS A 582 7.57 29.19 -19.23
CA LYS A 582 7.19 29.59 -20.60
C LYS A 582 5.72 29.25 -20.86
N PRO A 583 5.03 30.02 -21.71
CA PRO A 583 3.67 29.68 -22.10
C PRO A 583 3.56 28.26 -22.60
N SER A 584 2.72 27.44 -21.96
CA SER A 584 2.55 26.02 -22.20
C SER A 584 1.09 25.65 -22.39
N GLU A 585 0.86 24.57 -23.10
CA GLU A 585 -0.43 23.89 -23.13
C GLU A 585 -0.52 22.91 -21.95
N PHE A 586 -1.63 22.86 -21.27
CA PHE A 586 -1.89 21.94 -20.18
C PHE A 586 -3.03 21.00 -20.53
N SER A 587 -2.91 19.73 -20.15
CA SER A 587 -3.90 18.71 -20.36
C SER A 587 -4.20 17.98 -19.07
N PHE A 588 -5.43 18.06 -18.58
CA PHE A 588 -5.96 17.26 -17.49
C PHE A 588 -6.44 15.91 -18.01
N LEU A 589 -6.12 14.83 -17.31
CA LEU A 589 -6.37 13.45 -17.72
C LEU A 589 -7.22 12.69 -16.72
N LEU A 590 -8.17 11.89 -17.23
CA LEU A 590 -8.87 10.84 -16.47
C LEU A 590 -8.95 9.57 -17.31
N ASN A 591 -8.55 8.45 -16.73
CA ASN A 591 -8.56 7.15 -17.38
C ASN A 591 -9.80 6.34 -16.96
N ALA A 592 -10.46 5.74 -17.91
CA ALA A 592 -11.63 4.91 -17.75
C ALA A 592 -11.41 3.53 -18.38
N ASP A 593 -11.87 2.49 -17.70
CA ASP A 593 -11.70 1.11 -18.19
C ASP A 593 -12.48 0.82 -19.47
N ARG A 594 -13.58 1.53 -19.76
CA ARG A 594 -14.49 1.17 -20.85
C ARG A 594 -14.92 2.34 -21.73
N GLU A 595 -15.94 3.07 -21.38
CA GLU A 595 -16.63 4.01 -22.25
C GLU A 595 -16.63 5.42 -21.66
N ILE A 596 -16.45 6.44 -22.52
CA ILE A 596 -16.62 7.85 -22.18
C ILE A 596 -17.65 8.46 -23.10
N LYS A 597 -18.62 9.17 -22.53
CA LYS A 597 -19.60 9.98 -23.28
C LYS A 597 -19.41 11.44 -22.96
N LEU A 598 -19.31 12.27 -24.00
CA LEU A 598 -19.20 13.73 -23.86
C LEU A 598 -20.55 14.38 -24.13
N ASN A 599 -20.91 15.37 -23.30
CA ASN A 599 -22.06 16.22 -23.47
C ASN A 599 -21.73 17.65 -22.99
N GLY A 600 -21.16 18.45 -23.85
CA GLY A 600 -20.68 19.81 -23.54
C GLY A 600 -19.57 19.76 -22.50
N ASP A 601 -19.76 20.44 -21.36
CA ASP A 601 -18.82 20.45 -20.24
C ASP A 601 -18.95 19.22 -19.28
N THR A 602 -19.88 18.33 -19.59
CA THR A 602 -20.13 17.12 -18.83
C THR A 602 -19.59 15.90 -19.58
N SER A 603 -18.89 15.02 -18.86
CA SER A 603 -18.40 13.73 -19.36
C SER A 603 -18.86 12.64 -18.43
N ASP A 604 -19.38 11.55 -18.99
CA ASP A 604 -19.74 10.33 -18.23
C ASP A 604 -18.71 9.24 -18.53
N LEU A 605 -17.91 8.87 -17.53
CA LEU A 605 -17.03 7.70 -17.57
C LEU A 605 -17.83 6.49 -17.09
N ILE A 606 -18.13 5.57 -18.01
CA ILE A 606 -19.07 4.48 -17.78
C ILE A 606 -18.32 3.16 -17.63
N ASN A 607 -18.59 2.46 -16.55
CA ASN A 607 -18.13 1.09 -16.33
C ASN A 607 -19.31 0.19 -15.94
N GLN A 608 -19.87 -0.51 -16.91
CA GLN A 608 -21.07 -1.33 -16.77
C GLN A 608 -22.29 -0.51 -16.27
N ASN A 609 -22.78 -0.77 -15.07
CA ASN A 609 -23.91 -0.07 -14.45
C ASN A 609 -23.51 1.17 -13.63
N ALA A 610 -22.22 1.38 -13.42
CA ALA A 610 -21.68 2.52 -12.68
C ALA A 610 -21.18 3.62 -13.63
N VAL A 611 -21.26 4.86 -13.18
CA VAL A 611 -20.81 6.02 -13.94
C VAL A 611 -20.15 7.04 -13.01
N LEU A 612 -19.02 7.60 -13.45
CA LEU A 612 -18.46 8.80 -12.88
C LEU A 612 -18.84 9.97 -13.78
N ARG A 613 -19.75 10.81 -13.31
CA ARG A 613 -20.07 12.05 -13.97
C ARG A 613 -19.04 13.10 -13.65
N VAL A 614 -18.39 13.64 -14.65
CA VAL A 614 -17.39 14.69 -14.56
C VAL A 614 -17.95 15.96 -15.17
N VAL A 615 -18.02 17.05 -14.40
CA VAL A 615 -18.37 18.37 -14.88
C VAL A 615 -17.10 19.21 -14.88
N LYS A 616 -16.67 19.63 -16.06
CA LYS A 616 -15.59 20.60 -16.21
C LYS A 616 -16.13 22.00 -15.88
N VAL A 617 -15.57 22.64 -14.88
CA VAL A 617 -15.94 23.98 -14.42
C VAL A 617 -14.91 25.01 -14.87
N LEU A 618 -13.63 24.69 -14.80
CA LEU A 618 -12.53 25.50 -15.30
C LEU A 618 -11.53 24.63 -16.08
N PRO A 619 -10.83 25.18 -17.10
CA PRO A 619 -11.06 26.48 -17.70
C PRO A 619 -12.33 26.47 -18.57
N GLU A 620 -13.12 27.55 -18.58
CA GLU A 620 -14.38 27.59 -19.31
C GLU A 620 -14.24 27.31 -20.83
N ARG A 621 -13.18 27.82 -21.46
CA ARG A 621 -12.91 27.63 -22.89
C ARG A 621 -12.15 26.35 -23.23
N ALA A 622 -11.74 25.54 -22.24
CA ALA A 622 -11.07 24.27 -22.50
C ALA A 622 -11.97 23.31 -23.27
N LYS A 623 -11.37 22.52 -24.14
CA LYS A 623 -12.06 21.44 -24.86
C LYS A 623 -11.77 20.12 -24.24
N SER A 624 -12.81 19.31 -24.06
CA SER A 624 -12.68 17.92 -23.65
C SER A 624 -12.86 17.02 -24.88
N GLU A 625 -12.01 16.02 -24.97
CA GLU A 625 -12.07 14.93 -25.95
C GLU A 625 -11.84 13.60 -25.25
N PHE A 626 -12.15 12.49 -25.90
CA PHE A 626 -11.74 11.19 -25.42
C PHE A 626 -10.87 10.47 -26.44
N LEU A 627 -9.87 9.77 -25.96
CA LEU A 627 -8.90 9.05 -26.76
C LEU A 627 -8.85 7.58 -26.30
N PRO A 628 -8.49 6.65 -27.21
CA PRO A 628 -8.11 5.31 -26.78
C PRO A 628 -6.92 5.35 -25.83
N GLN A 629 -6.99 4.66 -24.69
CA GLN A 629 -5.84 4.44 -23.84
C GLN A 629 -5.03 3.29 -24.40
N MET A 630 -3.84 3.59 -24.93
CA MET A 630 -2.94 2.64 -25.58
C MET A 630 -1.84 2.21 -24.61
N ILE A 631 -1.91 0.99 -24.10
CA ILE A 631 -0.98 0.46 -23.11
C ILE A 631 -0.07 -0.58 -23.77
N LEU A 632 1.23 -0.45 -23.57
CA LEU A 632 2.20 -1.46 -23.96
C LEU A 632 2.28 -2.54 -22.89
N ALA A 633 1.93 -3.78 -23.27
CA ALA A 633 2.06 -4.91 -22.37
C ALA A 633 3.53 -5.09 -21.92
N ARG A 634 3.72 -5.61 -20.70
CA ARG A 634 5.04 -6.00 -20.21
C ARG A 634 5.73 -6.95 -21.18
N GLY A 635 6.94 -6.59 -21.59
CA GLY A 635 7.82 -7.40 -22.40
C GLY A 635 9.14 -7.76 -21.69
N LEU A 636 9.97 -8.60 -22.29
CA LEU A 636 11.32 -8.86 -21.79
C LEU A 636 12.20 -7.60 -21.85
N PRO A 637 13.19 -7.45 -20.96
CA PRO A 637 14.22 -6.44 -21.11
C PRO A 637 14.84 -6.51 -22.51
N GLY A 638 14.76 -5.43 -23.29
CA GLY A 638 15.17 -5.37 -24.67
C GLY A 638 14.12 -5.74 -25.72
N SER A 639 12.98 -6.33 -25.32
CA SER A 639 11.81 -6.55 -26.19
C SER A 639 10.67 -5.56 -25.91
N VAL A 640 10.73 -4.88 -24.79
CA VAL A 640 9.73 -3.89 -24.32
C VAL A 640 9.50 -2.79 -25.37
N GLU A 641 10.52 -2.42 -26.12
CA GLU A 641 10.43 -1.44 -27.21
C GLU A 641 9.87 -2.00 -28.52
N LYS A 642 9.70 -3.31 -28.62
CA LYS A 642 9.22 -4.00 -29.83
C LYS A 642 7.78 -4.48 -29.75
N GLY A 643 7.14 -4.40 -28.58
CA GLY A 643 5.73 -4.73 -28.41
C GLY A 643 4.84 -3.64 -29.02
N GLU A 644 3.69 -4.05 -29.53
CA GLU A 644 2.65 -3.10 -29.95
C GLU A 644 1.82 -2.71 -28.74
N ALA A 645 1.49 -1.43 -28.63
CA ALA A 645 0.54 -0.97 -27.64
C ALA A 645 -0.88 -1.41 -28.04
N GLU A 646 -1.65 -1.87 -27.06
CA GLU A 646 -3.02 -2.30 -27.27
C GLU A 646 -3.97 -1.35 -26.56
N GLN A 647 -5.13 -1.11 -27.15
CA GLN A 647 -6.19 -0.37 -26.48
C GLN A 647 -6.72 -1.18 -25.30
N ARG A 648 -6.64 -0.61 -24.09
CA ARG A 648 -7.07 -1.25 -22.86
C ARG A 648 -8.08 -0.42 -22.06
N GLY A 649 -8.36 0.78 -22.49
CA GLY A 649 -9.31 1.70 -21.88
C GLY A 649 -9.57 2.90 -22.75
N MET A 650 -10.14 3.92 -22.14
CA MET A 650 -10.39 5.23 -22.73
C MET A 650 -9.82 6.29 -21.81
N GLN A 651 -9.41 7.41 -22.38
CA GLN A 651 -8.87 8.54 -21.65
C GLN A 651 -9.69 9.79 -21.97
N LEU A 652 -10.20 10.47 -20.95
CA LEU A 652 -10.74 11.82 -21.05
C LEU A 652 -9.59 12.80 -20.94
N VAL A 653 -9.45 13.66 -21.94
CA VAL A 653 -8.45 14.70 -22.00
C VAL A 653 -9.12 16.06 -22.05
N THR A 654 -8.82 16.94 -21.10
CA THR A 654 -9.27 18.33 -21.10
C THR A 654 -8.08 19.24 -21.34
N ARG A 655 -8.02 19.93 -22.49
CA ARG A 655 -6.87 20.77 -22.89
C ARG A 655 -7.20 22.25 -22.77
N THR A 656 -6.22 23.05 -22.34
CA THR A 656 -6.32 24.50 -22.45
C THR A 656 -6.40 24.92 -23.94
N SER A 657 -7.25 25.91 -24.25
CA SER A 657 -7.43 26.39 -25.64
C SER A 657 -6.24 27.19 -26.15
N GLU A 658 -5.45 27.75 -25.25
CA GLU A 658 -4.32 28.62 -25.55
C GLU A 658 -3.14 28.27 -24.62
N LYS A 659 -1.93 28.55 -25.08
CA LYS A 659 -0.72 28.45 -24.23
C LYS A 659 -0.67 29.60 -23.25
N SER A 660 -0.39 29.30 -21.99
CA SER A 660 -0.26 30.28 -20.92
C SER A 660 0.85 29.85 -19.94
N ASN A 661 1.37 30.79 -19.16
CA ASN A 661 2.25 30.46 -18.05
C ASN A 661 1.52 29.84 -16.86
N THR A 662 0.21 30.02 -16.78
CA THR A 662 -0.62 29.48 -15.70
C THR A 662 -1.87 28.82 -16.25
N ALA A 663 -2.36 27.79 -15.57
CA ALA A 663 -3.65 27.19 -15.83
C ALA A 663 -4.29 26.71 -14.52
N GLU A 664 -5.60 26.65 -14.52
CA GLU A 664 -6.37 26.03 -13.45
C GLU A 664 -7.37 25.08 -14.07
N PHE A 665 -7.42 23.83 -13.54
CA PHE A 665 -8.50 22.90 -13.84
C PHE A 665 -9.35 22.72 -12.59
N LEU A 666 -10.66 22.89 -12.74
CA LEU A 666 -11.61 22.63 -11.66
C LEU A 666 -12.69 21.70 -12.18
N HIS A 667 -12.74 20.50 -11.60
CA HIS A 667 -13.70 19.47 -11.97
C HIS A 667 -14.52 19.03 -10.75
N PHE A 668 -15.81 18.82 -11.00
CA PHE A 668 -16.72 18.13 -10.08
C PHE A 668 -16.93 16.71 -10.59
N LEU A 669 -16.77 15.70 -9.72
CA LEU A 669 -16.88 14.30 -10.08
C LEU A 669 -17.91 13.63 -9.17
N GLN A 670 -18.96 13.05 -9.77
CA GLN A 670 -20.03 12.40 -9.01
C GLN A 670 -20.15 10.92 -9.39
N PRO A 671 -19.86 10.02 -8.44
CA PRO A 671 -20.18 8.60 -8.61
C PRO A 671 -21.70 8.38 -8.60
N ASN A 672 -22.22 7.68 -9.60
CA ASN A 672 -23.63 7.36 -9.72
C ASN A 672 -23.84 5.96 -10.30
N LEU A 673 -25.04 5.43 -10.18
CA LEU A 673 -25.53 4.38 -11.06
C LEU A 673 -26.12 4.99 -12.33
N ILE A 674 -26.08 4.27 -13.43
CA ILE A 674 -26.72 4.72 -14.70
C ILE A 674 -28.21 4.97 -14.52
N SER A 675 -28.87 4.21 -13.62
CA SER A 675 -30.28 4.40 -13.25
C SER A 675 -30.57 5.76 -12.62
N ASP A 676 -29.59 6.40 -11.98
CA ASP A 676 -29.79 7.58 -11.14
C ASP A 676 -29.53 8.90 -11.85
N LYS A 677 -29.44 8.88 -13.18
CA LYS A 677 -29.11 10.04 -14.03
C LYS A 677 -30.03 11.27 -13.81
N GLN A 678 -31.25 11.06 -13.32
CA GLN A 678 -32.21 12.15 -13.09
C GLN A 678 -31.82 13.07 -11.91
N ASN A 679 -30.90 12.67 -11.05
CA ASN A 679 -30.46 13.40 -9.85
C ASN A 679 -29.20 14.24 -10.03
N SER A 680 -28.79 14.51 -11.27
CA SER A 680 -27.57 15.27 -11.53
C SER A 680 -27.73 16.74 -11.13
N PRO A 681 -26.82 17.30 -10.32
CA PRO A 681 -26.88 18.70 -9.96
C PRO A 681 -26.41 19.60 -11.09
N GLN A 682 -26.82 20.86 -11.03
CA GLN A 682 -26.20 21.94 -11.82
C GLN A 682 -24.99 22.47 -11.06
N VAL A 683 -23.83 22.45 -11.68
CA VAL A 683 -22.55 22.86 -11.08
C VAL A 683 -22.00 24.07 -11.84
N SER A 684 -21.53 25.07 -11.11
CA SER A 684 -20.92 26.28 -11.69
C SER A 684 -19.78 26.77 -10.77
N ALA A 685 -18.86 27.56 -11.34
CA ALA A 685 -17.85 28.26 -10.56
C ALA A 685 -18.46 29.29 -9.62
N LEU A 686 -17.84 29.55 -8.49
CA LEU A 686 -18.14 30.73 -7.67
C LEU A 686 -17.59 31.99 -8.36
N ARG A 687 -18.32 33.11 -8.28
CA ARG A 687 -17.93 34.35 -8.96
C ARG A 687 -16.71 35.01 -8.31
N ASP A 688 -16.72 35.07 -6.98
CA ASP A 688 -15.77 35.89 -6.20
C ASP A 688 -14.76 35.05 -5.43
N ALA A 689 -14.77 33.72 -5.59
CA ALA A 689 -13.92 32.78 -4.88
C ALA A 689 -13.54 31.59 -5.79
N LYS A 690 -12.47 30.89 -5.46
CA LYS A 690 -12.17 29.58 -6.06
C LYS A 690 -13.06 28.53 -5.40
N GLY A 691 -13.86 27.84 -6.20
CA GLY A 691 -14.77 26.82 -5.71
C GLY A 691 -16.02 26.66 -6.57
N LEU A 692 -16.99 25.94 -6.02
CA LEU A 692 -18.17 25.48 -6.74
C LEU A 692 -19.46 25.93 -6.05
N ARG A 693 -20.45 26.26 -6.85
CA ARG A 693 -21.87 26.28 -6.48
C ARG A 693 -22.54 25.08 -7.13
N ILE A 694 -23.23 24.30 -6.29
CA ILE A 694 -23.93 23.07 -6.69
C ILE A 694 -25.41 23.25 -6.35
N ASN A 695 -26.28 23.19 -7.34
CA ASN A 695 -27.73 23.22 -7.17
C ASN A 695 -28.26 21.80 -7.41
N TRP A 696 -28.72 21.16 -6.34
CA TRP A 696 -29.23 19.80 -6.37
C TRP A 696 -30.66 19.75 -6.93
N ALA A 697 -31.03 18.65 -7.58
CA ALA A 697 -32.36 18.48 -8.15
C ALA A 697 -33.50 18.57 -7.11
N ASN A 698 -33.24 18.24 -5.85
CA ASN A 698 -34.19 18.36 -4.74
C ASN A 698 -34.34 19.80 -4.19
N GLY A 699 -33.70 20.78 -4.83
CA GLY A 699 -33.74 22.20 -4.46
C GLY A 699 -32.72 22.60 -3.39
N GLU A 700 -31.91 21.70 -2.88
CA GLU A 700 -30.78 22.05 -2.00
C GLU A 700 -29.68 22.78 -2.79
N ARG A 701 -28.94 23.61 -2.09
CA ARG A 701 -27.80 24.35 -2.63
C ARG A 701 -26.56 24.04 -1.80
N GLU A 702 -25.43 23.83 -2.46
CA GLU A 702 -24.16 23.59 -1.78
C GLU A 702 -23.07 24.50 -2.35
N PHE A 703 -22.23 25.01 -1.49
CA PHE A 703 -21.10 25.88 -1.80
C PHE A 703 -19.83 25.21 -1.31
N VAL A 704 -18.87 25.05 -2.19
CA VAL A 704 -17.52 24.58 -1.87
C VAL A 704 -16.58 25.73 -2.11
N VAL A 705 -15.98 26.27 -1.07
CA VAL A 705 -14.96 27.33 -1.14
C VAL A 705 -13.60 26.71 -0.89
N LEU A 706 -12.74 26.71 -1.92
CA LEU A 706 -11.37 26.22 -1.86
C LEU A 706 -10.39 27.35 -1.54
N ARG A 707 -10.68 28.59 -1.99
CA ARG A 707 -9.91 29.79 -1.68
C ARG A 707 -10.75 31.03 -1.93
N GLY A 708 -10.59 32.05 -1.10
CA GLY A 708 -11.24 33.36 -1.25
C GLY A 708 -12.55 33.45 -0.48
N LYS A 709 -13.35 34.48 -0.78
CA LYS A 709 -14.64 34.76 -0.14
C LYS A 709 -15.70 34.95 -1.22
N THR A 710 -16.93 34.57 -0.96
CA THR A 710 -18.09 34.77 -1.85
C THR A 710 -19.16 35.57 -1.13
N GLY A 711 -19.90 36.42 -1.84
CA GLY A 711 -20.96 37.25 -1.26
C GLY A 711 -22.19 36.48 -0.78
N GLU A 712 -22.45 35.28 -1.31
CA GLU A 712 -23.58 34.43 -0.89
C GLU A 712 -23.29 33.62 0.37
N PHE A 713 -22.00 33.32 0.57
CA PHE A 713 -21.49 32.47 1.64
C PHE A 713 -20.16 33.00 2.14
N GLU A 714 -20.15 33.47 3.36
CA GLU A 714 -18.97 34.00 4.00
C GLU A 714 -18.34 32.92 4.89
N ILE A 715 -17.09 32.60 4.62
CA ILE A 715 -16.26 31.82 5.53
C ILE A 715 -15.08 32.63 6.02
N GLU A 716 -14.87 32.60 7.33
CA GLU A 716 -13.63 33.06 7.92
C GLU A 716 -12.79 31.84 8.23
N GLY A 717 -12.07 31.35 7.22
CA GLY A 717 -11.30 30.12 7.25
C GLY A 717 -10.54 29.89 5.96
N ALA A 718 -9.72 28.84 5.94
CA ALA A 718 -8.91 28.49 4.78
C ALA A 718 -9.78 27.93 3.62
N ARG A 719 -10.75 27.09 3.96
CA ARG A 719 -11.73 26.48 3.04
C ARG A 719 -12.99 26.07 3.80
N GLY A 720 -14.05 25.81 3.05
CA GLY A 720 -15.28 25.32 3.64
C GLY A 720 -16.30 24.78 2.65
N VAL A 721 -17.27 24.05 3.21
CA VAL A 721 -18.44 23.57 2.49
C VAL A 721 -19.67 23.97 3.29
N LEU A 722 -20.68 24.51 2.60
CA LEU A 722 -21.99 24.81 3.17
C LEU A 722 -23.08 24.22 2.30
N ARG A 723 -23.88 23.30 2.85
CA ARG A 723 -25.08 22.77 2.21
C ARG A 723 -26.32 23.34 2.90
N LEU A 724 -27.23 23.89 2.10
CA LEU A 724 -28.49 24.47 2.55
C LEU A 724 -29.65 23.66 2.00
N SER A 725 -30.68 23.43 2.81
CA SER A 725 -31.95 22.89 2.36
C SER A 725 -32.65 23.89 1.40
N LYS A 726 -33.72 23.45 0.75
CA LYS A 726 -34.56 24.30 -0.08
C LYS A 726 -35.08 25.53 0.66
N GLU A 727 -35.42 25.39 1.92
CA GLU A 727 -35.90 26.44 2.84
C GLU A 727 -34.78 27.31 3.43
N GLY A 728 -33.51 27.02 3.11
CA GLY A 728 -32.35 27.79 3.57
C GLY A 728 -31.79 27.37 4.92
N ALA A 729 -32.25 26.28 5.56
CA ALA A 729 -31.62 25.70 6.74
C ALA A 729 -30.34 24.94 6.33
N TRP A 730 -29.27 25.08 7.10
CA TRP A 730 -28.06 24.36 6.79
C TRP A 730 -28.17 22.86 7.12
N ARG A 731 -27.54 22.03 6.28
CA ARG A 731 -27.48 20.56 6.40
C ARG A 731 -26.07 20.07 6.62
N ARG A 732 -25.09 20.77 6.08
CA ARG A 732 -23.66 20.45 6.21
C ARG A 732 -22.86 21.74 6.36
N ILE A 733 -21.96 21.76 7.32
CA ILE A 733 -20.93 22.78 7.47
C ILE A 733 -19.59 22.07 7.60
N VAL A 734 -18.69 22.39 6.67
CA VAL A 734 -17.26 22.08 6.78
C VAL A 734 -16.51 23.41 6.87
N LEU A 735 -15.64 23.54 7.84
CA LEU A 735 -14.79 24.71 8.01
C LEU A 735 -13.39 24.24 8.38
N GLN A 736 -12.40 24.61 7.59
CA GLN A 736 -11.00 24.28 7.87
C GLN A 736 -10.24 25.54 8.28
N ASN A 737 -9.63 25.48 9.47
CA ASN A 737 -8.81 26.56 10.05
C ASN A 737 -9.53 27.90 10.01
N GLY A 738 -10.72 27.97 10.64
CA GLY A 738 -11.55 29.17 10.59
C GLY A 738 -12.35 29.40 11.87
N ALA A 739 -12.99 30.56 11.94
CA ALA A 739 -13.75 30.99 13.12
C ALA A 739 -15.25 31.13 12.83
N SER A 740 -15.67 31.35 11.58
CA SER A 740 -17.09 31.58 11.34
C SER A 740 -17.54 31.14 9.93
N VAL A 741 -18.83 30.82 9.85
CA VAL A 741 -19.58 30.55 8.61
C VAL A 741 -20.89 31.35 8.68
N LYS A 742 -21.16 32.19 7.65
CA LYS A 742 -22.39 32.96 7.51
C LYS A 742 -23.02 32.74 6.14
N SER A 743 -24.33 32.95 6.05
CA SER A 743 -25.06 32.95 4.79
C SER A 743 -26.11 34.07 4.85
N GLY A 744 -26.13 34.96 3.82
CA GLY A 744 -27.00 36.10 3.79
C GLY A 744 -26.86 36.99 5.02
N GLY A 745 -25.66 37.19 5.53
CA GLY A 745 -25.35 37.96 6.76
C GLY A 745 -25.69 37.27 8.09
N LYS A 746 -26.37 36.10 8.05
CA LYS A 746 -26.73 35.31 9.24
C LYS A 746 -25.61 34.38 9.65
N LEU A 747 -25.20 34.44 10.95
CA LEU A 747 -24.21 33.49 11.50
C LEU A 747 -24.83 32.09 11.57
N LEU A 748 -24.20 31.11 10.91
CA LEU A 748 -24.59 29.69 10.97
C LEU A 748 -23.70 28.90 11.92
N PHE A 749 -22.42 29.23 11.92
CA PHE A 749 -21.40 28.66 12.78
C PHE A 749 -20.44 29.75 13.23
N GLY A 750 -20.09 29.79 14.52
CA GLY A 750 -19.08 30.67 15.08
C GLY A 750 -18.33 30.00 16.21
N ALA A 751 -17.04 30.22 16.26
CA ALA A 751 -16.14 29.77 17.32
C ALA A 751 -15.34 30.96 17.84
N SER A 752 -15.06 30.99 19.15
CA SER A 752 -14.26 32.06 19.77
C SER A 752 -12.77 31.96 19.44
N GLN A 753 -12.35 30.87 18.84
CA GLN A 753 -10.98 30.58 18.42
C GLN A 753 -11.03 29.95 17.03
N ILE A 754 -9.86 29.85 16.35
CA ILE A 754 -9.72 29.11 15.09
C ILE A 754 -9.93 27.63 15.35
N VAL A 755 -10.82 27.01 14.57
CA VAL A 755 -11.15 25.60 14.64
C VAL A 755 -11.22 24.99 13.24
N SER A 756 -11.22 23.66 13.19
CA SER A 756 -11.65 22.93 12.02
C SER A 756 -12.89 22.10 12.39
N ALA A 757 -13.95 22.18 11.59
CA ALA A 757 -15.24 21.60 11.90
C ALA A 757 -15.82 20.84 10.70
N ILE A 758 -16.42 19.67 10.96
CA ILE A 758 -17.25 18.92 10.02
C ILE A 758 -18.53 18.58 10.76
N LEU A 759 -19.63 19.21 10.37
CA LEU A 759 -20.93 19.07 11.01
C LEU A 759 -21.98 18.72 9.94
N THR A 760 -22.80 17.71 10.22
CA THR A 760 -23.88 17.26 9.31
C THR A 760 -25.18 17.07 10.10
N VAL A 761 -26.29 17.50 9.54
CA VAL A 761 -27.64 17.32 10.04
C VAL A 761 -28.35 16.27 9.19
N ASN A 762 -28.78 15.18 9.80
CA ASN A 762 -29.49 14.09 9.12
C ASN A 762 -31.00 14.40 8.93
N ALA A 763 -31.69 13.52 8.22
CA ALA A 763 -33.12 13.66 7.96
C ALA A 763 -34.00 13.65 9.23
N MET A 764 -33.51 13.08 10.33
CA MET A 764 -34.20 13.05 11.64
C MET A 764 -33.96 14.31 12.47
N ASN A 765 -33.33 15.33 11.91
CA ASN A 765 -32.90 16.54 12.62
C ASN A 765 -31.95 16.25 13.78
N GLU A 766 -31.06 15.29 13.63
CA GLU A 766 -29.94 15.07 14.54
C GLU A 766 -28.68 15.67 13.91
N LEU A 767 -27.92 16.40 14.71
CA LEU A 767 -26.61 16.92 14.29
C LEU A 767 -25.50 16.05 14.85
N ARG A 768 -24.59 15.67 13.96
CA ARG A 768 -23.36 14.95 14.31
C ARG A 768 -22.17 15.59 13.65
N GLY A 769 -21.02 15.47 14.29
CA GLY A 769 -19.79 15.86 13.64
C GLY A 769 -18.62 15.99 14.60
N ILE A 770 -17.57 16.62 14.09
CA ILE A 770 -16.30 16.79 14.79
C ILE A 770 -15.91 18.25 14.71
N VAL A 771 -15.43 18.79 15.86
CA VAL A 771 -14.74 20.08 15.91
C VAL A 771 -13.38 19.88 16.55
N VAL A 772 -12.32 20.30 15.86
CA VAL A 772 -10.95 20.30 16.37
C VAL A 772 -10.58 21.72 16.76
N ALA A 773 -10.27 21.93 18.02
CA ALA A 773 -9.91 23.22 18.58
C ALA A 773 -8.48 23.19 19.15
N GLY A 774 -7.66 24.17 18.82
CA GLY A 774 -6.30 24.31 19.36
C GLY A 774 -6.28 24.72 20.85
N ASN A 775 -7.37 25.30 21.34
CA ASN A 775 -7.56 25.72 22.72
C ASN A 775 -9.03 25.56 23.14
N GLN A 776 -9.33 25.71 24.42
CA GLN A 776 -10.71 25.78 24.87
C GLN A 776 -11.46 26.88 24.10
N THR A 777 -12.63 26.56 23.54
CA THR A 777 -13.38 27.46 22.68
C THR A 777 -14.88 27.43 23.00
N ASN A 778 -15.56 28.54 22.78
CA ASN A 778 -17.02 28.63 22.82
C ASN A 778 -17.55 28.51 21.40
N LEU A 779 -18.47 27.60 21.20
CA LEU A 779 -19.13 27.38 19.92
C LEU A 779 -20.51 27.99 19.92
N GLN A 780 -20.88 28.67 18.84
CA GLN A 780 -22.21 29.13 18.55
C GLN A 780 -22.69 28.58 17.23
N LEU A 781 -23.84 27.92 17.26
CA LEU A 781 -24.51 27.41 16.05
C LEU A 781 -25.86 28.09 15.87
N ASN A 782 -26.28 28.34 14.63
CA ASN A 782 -27.68 28.55 14.32
C ASN A 782 -28.30 27.16 14.15
N ALA A 783 -28.95 26.65 15.21
CA ALA A 783 -29.48 25.29 15.17
C ALA A 783 -30.67 25.19 14.19
N PRO A 784 -30.66 24.25 13.24
CA PRO A 784 -31.77 24.10 12.28
C PRO A 784 -33.02 23.46 12.89
N PHE A 785 -32.93 23.04 14.15
CA PHE A 785 -34.01 22.46 14.96
C PHE A 785 -33.87 22.86 16.46
N ASN A 786 -34.86 22.53 17.28
CA ASN A 786 -34.80 22.81 18.72
C ASN A 786 -34.01 21.66 19.42
N PRO A 787 -32.81 21.93 19.97
CA PRO A 787 -31.99 20.90 20.60
C PRO A 787 -32.61 20.50 21.97
N ARG A 788 -32.65 19.16 22.20
CA ARG A 788 -33.07 18.58 23.49
C ARG A 788 -31.91 18.17 24.36
N SER A 789 -30.82 17.79 23.74
CA SER A 789 -29.60 17.34 24.40
C SER A 789 -28.36 17.55 23.55
N ILE A 790 -27.21 17.80 24.17
CA ILE A 790 -25.91 17.87 23.56
C ILE A 790 -24.97 16.92 24.28
N LYS A 791 -24.26 16.11 23.49
CA LYS A 791 -23.14 15.29 23.96
C LYS A 791 -21.86 15.72 23.25
N VAL A 792 -20.80 15.87 24.03
CA VAL A 792 -19.44 16.07 23.53
C VAL A 792 -18.58 14.90 24.01
N ASN A 793 -17.97 14.15 23.08
CA ASN A 793 -17.21 12.94 23.38
C ASN A 793 -18.04 11.94 24.24
N GLY A 794 -19.33 11.76 23.90
CA GLY A 794 -20.27 10.88 24.57
C GLY A 794 -20.80 11.37 25.91
N LYS A 795 -20.31 12.52 26.43
CA LYS A 795 -20.75 13.12 27.74
C LYS A 795 -21.70 14.26 27.50
N ALA A 796 -22.79 14.32 28.30
CA ALA A 796 -23.72 15.45 28.27
C ALA A 796 -22.99 16.75 28.70
N VAL A 797 -23.28 17.83 28.00
CA VAL A 797 -22.76 19.16 28.30
C VAL A 797 -23.90 20.17 28.48
N THR A 798 -23.65 21.18 29.28
CA THR A 798 -24.58 22.33 29.46
C THR A 798 -24.52 23.19 28.20
N PHE A 799 -25.67 23.72 27.80
CA PHE A 799 -25.81 24.62 26.66
C PHE A 799 -26.84 25.74 26.95
N ILE A 800 -26.75 26.78 26.17
CA ILE A 800 -27.72 27.88 26.10
C ILE A 800 -28.37 27.85 24.73
N PHE A 801 -29.70 27.85 24.69
CA PHE A 801 -30.46 27.91 23.46
C PHE A 801 -31.49 29.04 23.48
N ASP A 802 -31.44 29.87 22.47
CA ASP A 802 -32.44 30.96 22.28
C ASP A 802 -33.40 30.52 21.15
N GLU A 803 -34.63 30.24 21.50
CA GLU A 803 -35.66 29.76 20.55
C GLU A 803 -36.00 30.78 19.45
N LYS A 804 -35.89 32.07 19.72
CA LYS A 804 -36.24 33.15 18.78
C LYS A 804 -35.17 33.27 17.69
N THR A 805 -33.92 33.28 18.08
CA THR A 805 -32.76 33.42 17.18
C THR A 805 -32.22 32.11 16.69
N LYS A 806 -32.65 30.99 17.28
CA LYS A 806 -32.08 29.62 17.08
C LYS A 806 -30.60 29.53 17.43
N ALA A 807 -30.11 30.45 18.24
CA ALA A 807 -28.70 30.45 18.67
C ALA A 807 -28.46 29.43 19.78
N LEU A 808 -27.62 28.47 19.49
CA LEU A 808 -27.18 27.43 20.39
C LEU A 808 -25.72 27.68 20.78
N LYS A 809 -25.44 27.77 22.09
CA LYS A 809 -24.08 28.04 22.61
C LYS A 809 -23.64 26.96 23.58
N PHE A 810 -22.40 26.45 23.43
CA PHE A 810 -21.77 25.56 24.41
C PHE A 810 -20.25 25.63 24.28
N ALA A 811 -19.54 25.10 25.27
CA ALA A 811 -18.08 25.12 25.33
C ALA A 811 -17.50 23.80 24.88
N LEU A 812 -16.35 23.87 24.21
CA LEU A 812 -15.51 22.73 23.78
C LEU A 812 -14.15 22.80 24.47
N LYS A 813 -13.55 21.66 24.73
CA LYS A 813 -12.18 21.55 25.20
C LYS A 813 -11.19 21.63 24.06
N GLU A 814 -9.93 21.85 24.36
CA GLU A 814 -8.83 21.68 23.45
C GLU A 814 -8.83 20.24 22.86
N GLY A 815 -8.42 20.11 21.61
CA GLY A 815 -8.33 18.86 20.88
C GLY A 815 -9.59 18.54 20.07
N LYS A 816 -9.78 17.25 19.80
CA LYS A 816 -10.90 16.73 19.02
C LYS A 816 -12.15 16.58 19.88
N ASN A 817 -13.23 17.17 19.43
CA ASN A 817 -14.54 17.11 20.07
C ASN A 817 -15.54 16.47 19.12
N GLN A 818 -16.01 15.28 19.45
CA GLN A 818 -17.11 14.63 18.75
C GLN A 818 -18.42 15.17 19.31
N ILE A 819 -19.29 15.70 18.45
CA ILE A 819 -20.51 16.39 18.83
C ILE A 819 -21.72 15.58 18.37
N GLU A 820 -22.68 15.42 19.25
CA GLU A 820 -24.01 14.87 18.99
C GLU A 820 -25.05 15.81 19.60
N ILE A 821 -26.03 16.26 18.79
CA ILE A 821 -27.14 17.10 19.20
C ILE A 821 -28.44 16.47 18.74
N LYS A 822 -29.37 16.25 19.68
CA LYS A 822 -30.71 15.69 19.44
C LYS A 822 -31.80 16.64 19.86
#